data_f441161520a6fb95a6395f466a53176b
#
_entry.id   f441161520a6fb95a6395f466a53176b
#
_cell.length_a   1.000
_cell.length_b   1.000
_cell.length_c   1.000
_cell.angle_alpha   90.00
_cell.angle_beta   90.00
_cell.angle_gamma   90.00
#
_symmetry.space_group_name_H-M   'P 1'
#
loop_
_entity.id
_entity.type
_entity.pdbx_description
1 polymer ?
#
loop_
_entity_poly.entity_id
_entity_poly.type
_entity_poly.pdbx_seq_one_letter_code
_entity_poly.pdbx_strand_id
1 'polypeptide(L)'
;MHTQSPSPVIGPELIRLAVTATDKSDAIRQAGQLLVAAGCVAPGYEESMIAREGVANTFLGAGVAIPHGLGEDKGLVRRDGIAVLQFVDGIEWNPGQIAHLVIGIAASSDSHIAILRRLTRLIQDEARLQQLAKTSDPALIAAALSDDARDQGQARPPAEDLDERVSWTIDYPAGLHARPAAAWAEAAKALPVALRVRHGAETADPRSLVALLQLGLKAGDTVSISASGPAAAGAIETFRAAISRLTGREKADAARAAEKAAAAIPVRGWKPVGTPAMIAGVAASPGLAIGKVHVLAAAELDVPDQPVDLARGGALLDEALVRTRAQMTTLIEETTRRLGAGDAAIFKAQATLLDDTDLITLTCQLMVEGHGVAWSWHQAIERMAGQLSALGNPVLAARSADLRDIGRRVLAQIDPGLGLGTLDDLPQEPCILVAADLAPSDTAALDTRRVAGIATALGGPTSHSAILARTLGLPSVVAGGAELLSQAAGSIAIVDGDTGRVWLDPSEADLASARGWIAEIAARRAAEEAERSRPAVTRDGHQVAIAANVNRPDQVAEALAQGGEGVGLMRTEFLFLERGDSPSEDEQFAVYRAMIDALDGRPLIVRTLDIGGDKQVPHLHLPKEENPFLGVRGARLLLRRPDLLEPQLRALYRAAKESGDLSIMFPMITSAAELVALRERCEAVRVALDAPVVPIGIMIEVPAAAVQADALAAHADFFSIGTNDLTQYTLAIDRQNPELASEADSLHPAVLRLIAMTVAGARRHDRWVGVCGGLAGDPFGAALLTGLGVTELSMTPRDLPAVKARLRTSELPALQALAARALEMESAADVRALDAAPTGDRLERNAA
;
A
#
# COMPACT_ATOMS: atom_id res chain seq x y z
N MET A 1 -24.49 -34.46 -11.70
CA MET A 1 -24.25 -34.69 -13.16
C MET A 1 -23.66 -33.39 -13.68
N HIS A 2 -22.32 -33.28 -13.78
CA HIS A 2 -21.68 -32.13 -14.39
C HIS A 2 -21.99 -32.16 -15.89
N THR A 3 -22.83 -31.29 -16.36
CA THR A 3 -22.98 -31.00 -17.79
C THR A 3 -21.75 -30.17 -18.20
N GLN A 4 -20.80 -30.84 -18.83
CA GLN A 4 -19.67 -30.16 -19.51
C GLN A 4 -20.28 -29.24 -20.58
N SER A 5 -19.95 -27.94 -20.51
CA SER A 5 -20.22 -27.02 -21.62
C SER A 5 -19.57 -27.60 -22.89
N PRO A 6 -20.26 -27.66 -24.02
CA PRO A 6 -19.67 -28.21 -25.25
C PRO A 6 -18.47 -27.36 -25.63
N SER A 7 -17.35 -28.03 -25.96
CA SER A 7 -16.15 -27.37 -26.48
C SER A 7 -16.50 -26.49 -27.69
N PRO A 8 -15.90 -25.29 -27.82
CA PRO A 8 -16.20 -24.38 -28.92
C PRO A 8 -15.95 -25.08 -30.26
N VAL A 9 -16.87 -24.86 -31.20
CA VAL A 9 -16.78 -25.49 -32.50
C VAL A 9 -15.62 -24.84 -33.27
N ILE A 10 -14.60 -25.64 -33.60
CA ILE A 10 -13.57 -25.29 -34.54
C ILE A 10 -13.46 -26.44 -35.53
N GLY A 11 -13.83 -26.19 -36.79
CA GLY A 11 -13.77 -27.15 -37.85
C GLY A 11 -13.13 -26.57 -39.09
N PRO A 12 -12.78 -27.41 -40.10
CA PRO A 12 -12.19 -26.92 -41.36
C PRO A 12 -13.03 -25.85 -42.06
N GLU A 13 -14.35 -25.85 -41.83
CA GLU A 13 -15.30 -24.86 -42.36
C GLU A 13 -15.11 -23.45 -41.73
N LEU A 14 -14.52 -23.37 -40.57
CA LEU A 14 -14.24 -22.12 -39.83
C LEU A 14 -12.80 -21.63 -40.05
N ILE A 15 -12.03 -22.26 -40.95
CA ILE A 15 -10.66 -21.91 -41.24
C ILE A 15 -10.52 -21.54 -42.72
N ARG A 16 -9.91 -20.38 -42.98
CA ARG A 16 -9.55 -19.93 -44.34
C ARG A 16 -8.06 -19.64 -44.40
N LEU A 17 -7.38 -20.29 -45.36
CA LEU A 17 -5.96 -20.13 -45.57
C LEU A 17 -5.70 -19.16 -46.72
N ALA A 18 -4.54 -18.50 -46.71
CA ALA A 18 -4.07 -17.57 -47.73
C ALA A 18 -5.10 -16.48 -48.11
N VAL A 19 -5.74 -15.90 -47.12
CA VAL A 19 -6.75 -14.85 -47.27
C VAL A 19 -6.07 -13.51 -47.60
N THR A 20 -6.77 -12.68 -48.35
CA THR A 20 -6.40 -11.26 -48.54
C THR A 20 -7.48 -10.36 -48.01
N ALA A 21 -7.09 -9.23 -47.43
CA ALA A 21 -8.01 -8.19 -46.96
C ALA A 21 -7.40 -6.82 -47.31
N THR A 22 -8.27 -5.80 -47.48
CA THR A 22 -7.84 -4.46 -47.83
C THR A 22 -7.26 -3.71 -46.59
N ASP A 23 -7.81 -4.00 -45.44
CA ASP A 23 -7.40 -3.41 -44.15
C ASP A 23 -7.88 -4.30 -42.98
N LYS A 24 -7.56 -3.92 -41.74
CA LYS A 24 -7.97 -4.67 -40.55
C LYS A 24 -9.50 -4.79 -40.38
N SER A 25 -10.26 -3.77 -40.77
CA SER A 25 -11.73 -3.80 -40.66
C SER A 25 -12.34 -4.81 -41.63
N ASP A 26 -11.75 -4.95 -42.82
CA ASP A 26 -12.13 -5.96 -43.79
C ASP A 26 -11.77 -7.37 -43.29
N ALA A 27 -10.59 -7.55 -42.68
CA ALA A 27 -10.22 -8.82 -42.06
C ALA A 27 -11.16 -9.21 -40.92
N ILE A 28 -11.54 -8.27 -40.05
CA ILE A 28 -12.52 -8.50 -38.97
C ILE A 28 -13.88 -8.90 -39.54
N ARG A 29 -14.35 -8.18 -40.55
CA ARG A 29 -15.63 -8.46 -41.23
C ARG A 29 -15.64 -9.85 -41.85
N GLN A 30 -14.55 -10.27 -42.53
CA GLN A 30 -14.41 -11.61 -43.10
C GLN A 30 -14.45 -12.70 -42.02
N ALA A 31 -13.80 -12.49 -40.88
CA ALA A 31 -13.85 -13.41 -39.74
C ALA A 31 -15.27 -13.52 -39.16
N GLY A 32 -15.95 -12.38 -38.98
CA GLY A 32 -17.35 -12.33 -38.54
C GLY A 32 -18.31 -13.03 -39.51
N GLN A 33 -18.18 -12.79 -40.81
CA GLN A 33 -18.98 -13.45 -41.84
C GLN A 33 -18.76 -14.97 -41.83
N LEU A 34 -17.54 -15.44 -41.55
CA LEU A 34 -17.27 -16.86 -41.44
C LEU A 34 -18.02 -17.48 -40.23
N LEU A 35 -18.08 -16.77 -39.11
CA LEU A 35 -18.84 -17.15 -37.94
C LEU A 35 -20.37 -17.17 -38.24
N VAL A 36 -20.86 -16.18 -38.97
CA VAL A 36 -22.27 -16.13 -39.43
C VAL A 36 -22.60 -17.31 -40.35
N ALA A 37 -21.77 -17.57 -41.36
CA ALA A 37 -21.95 -18.68 -42.32
C ALA A 37 -21.92 -20.04 -41.62
N ALA A 38 -21.14 -20.19 -40.58
CA ALA A 38 -21.10 -21.42 -39.77
C ALA A 38 -22.25 -21.49 -38.74
N GLY A 39 -23.12 -20.48 -38.66
CA GLY A 39 -24.21 -20.43 -37.70
C GLY A 39 -23.82 -20.26 -36.25
N CYS A 40 -22.62 -19.80 -35.97
CA CYS A 40 -22.14 -19.51 -34.63
C CYS A 40 -22.77 -18.22 -34.10
N VAL A 41 -23.00 -17.24 -34.95
CA VAL A 41 -23.55 -15.94 -34.59
C VAL A 41 -24.70 -15.54 -35.56
N ALA A 42 -25.51 -14.59 -35.13
CA ALA A 42 -26.52 -13.94 -36.01
C ALA A 42 -25.81 -12.87 -36.89
N PRO A 43 -26.41 -12.55 -38.07
CA PRO A 43 -25.97 -11.42 -38.90
C PRO A 43 -25.93 -10.11 -38.07
N GLY A 44 -24.91 -9.28 -38.30
CA GLY A 44 -24.62 -8.06 -37.52
C GLY A 44 -23.57 -8.24 -36.44
N TYR A 45 -23.16 -9.45 -36.13
CA TYR A 45 -22.07 -9.69 -35.19
C TYR A 45 -20.73 -9.18 -35.73
N GLU A 46 -20.52 -9.22 -37.04
CA GLU A 46 -19.33 -8.65 -37.70
C GLU A 46 -19.19 -7.13 -37.47
N GLU A 47 -20.29 -6.40 -37.39
CA GLU A 47 -20.28 -4.96 -37.08
C GLU A 47 -19.95 -4.75 -35.60
N SER A 48 -20.45 -5.59 -34.70
CA SER A 48 -20.09 -5.59 -33.28
C SER A 48 -18.58 -5.85 -33.07
N MET A 49 -17.97 -6.77 -33.83
CA MET A 49 -16.54 -7.04 -33.78
C MET A 49 -15.71 -5.82 -34.23
N ILE A 50 -16.14 -5.11 -35.28
CA ILE A 50 -15.50 -3.89 -35.76
C ILE A 50 -15.63 -2.78 -34.70
N ALA A 51 -16.82 -2.58 -34.14
CA ALA A 51 -17.06 -1.62 -33.07
C ALA A 51 -16.19 -1.91 -31.83
N ARG A 52 -16.03 -3.19 -31.48
CA ARG A 52 -15.17 -3.62 -30.36
C ARG A 52 -13.70 -3.29 -30.59
N GLU A 53 -13.19 -3.49 -31.82
CA GLU A 53 -11.83 -3.10 -32.20
C GLU A 53 -11.61 -1.59 -32.08
N GLY A 54 -12.63 -0.78 -32.34
CA GLY A 54 -12.61 0.67 -32.15
C GLY A 54 -12.51 1.11 -30.70
N VAL A 55 -12.99 0.30 -29.75
CA VAL A 55 -12.93 0.58 -28.31
C VAL A 55 -11.58 0.20 -27.72
N ALA A 56 -11.02 -0.95 -28.10
CA ALA A 56 -9.74 -1.41 -27.64
C ALA A 56 -9.11 -2.40 -28.63
N ASN A 57 -7.82 -2.23 -28.86
CA ASN A 57 -7.03 -3.07 -29.76
C ASN A 57 -7.09 -4.55 -29.37
N THR A 58 -7.37 -5.44 -30.37
CA THR A 58 -7.42 -6.87 -30.17
C THR A 58 -6.16 -7.63 -30.65
N PHE A 59 -5.09 -6.93 -30.99
CA PHE A 59 -3.79 -7.53 -31.35
C PHE A 59 -3.07 -8.01 -30.08
N LEU A 60 -2.76 -9.32 -30.03
CA LEU A 60 -2.11 -9.95 -28.88
C LEU A 60 -0.58 -10.01 -28.96
N GLY A 61 0.01 -9.64 -30.09
CA GLY A 61 1.44 -9.83 -30.34
C GLY A 61 1.73 -11.11 -31.13
N ALA A 62 3.00 -11.36 -31.45
CA ALA A 62 3.50 -12.54 -32.18
C ALA A 62 2.74 -12.85 -33.51
N GLY A 63 2.19 -11.82 -34.15
CA GLY A 63 1.45 -11.96 -35.40
C GLY A 63 0.01 -12.49 -35.27
N VAL A 64 -0.61 -12.37 -34.09
CA VAL A 64 -1.97 -12.86 -33.81
C VAL A 64 -2.89 -11.71 -33.38
N ALA A 65 -4.08 -11.63 -33.97
CA ALA A 65 -5.17 -10.76 -33.54
C ALA A 65 -6.42 -11.59 -33.22
N ILE A 66 -7.20 -11.15 -32.22
CA ILE A 66 -8.38 -11.88 -31.72
C ILE A 66 -9.64 -11.02 -31.71
N PRO A 67 -10.15 -10.56 -32.84
CA PRO A 67 -11.38 -9.79 -32.87
C PRO A 67 -12.56 -10.59 -32.34
N HIS A 68 -13.40 -9.95 -31.52
CA HIS A 68 -14.62 -10.49 -30.90
C HIS A 68 -15.67 -9.39 -30.75
N GLY A 69 -16.93 -9.74 -30.52
CA GLY A 69 -18.02 -8.78 -30.39
C GLY A 69 -18.02 -8.01 -29.06
N LEU A 70 -18.77 -6.92 -28.99
CA LEU A 70 -19.04 -6.18 -27.78
C LEU A 70 -19.83 -7.03 -26.77
N GLY A 71 -19.62 -6.76 -25.47
CA GLY A 71 -20.30 -7.47 -24.40
C GLY A 71 -21.83 -7.34 -24.42
N GLU A 72 -22.35 -6.22 -24.91
CA GLU A 72 -23.79 -5.95 -25.06
C GLU A 72 -24.43 -6.73 -26.22
N ASP A 73 -23.62 -7.18 -27.20
CA ASP A 73 -24.10 -7.92 -28.38
C ASP A 73 -23.97 -9.45 -28.22
N LYS A 74 -23.72 -9.95 -27.00
CA LYS A 74 -23.69 -11.39 -26.71
C LYS A 74 -24.98 -12.15 -27.11
N GLY A 75 -26.11 -11.46 -27.15
CA GLY A 75 -27.35 -12.00 -27.65
C GLY A 75 -27.31 -12.42 -29.12
N LEU A 76 -26.34 -11.98 -29.90
CA LEU A 76 -26.11 -12.41 -31.27
C LEU A 76 -25.35 -13.75 -31.37
N VAL A 77 -24.72 -14.22 -30.30
CA VAL A 77 -24.03 -15.51 -30.25
C VAL A 77 -25.02 -16.63 -30.05
N ARG A 78 -25.10 -17.56 -31.00
CA ARG A 78 -25.98 -18.72 -30.99
C ARG A 78 -25.30 -19.96 -30.45
N ARG A 79 -23.99 -20.10 -30.70
CA ARG A 79 -23.13 -21.15 -30.16
C ARG A 79 -21.69 -20.69 -30.22
N ASP A 80 -20.89 -21.19 -29.31
CA ASP A 80 -19.47 -20.85 -29.25
C ASP A 80 -18.75 -21.35 -30.49
N GLY A 81 -17.88 -20.50 -31.06
CA GLY A 81 -17.14 -20.81 -32.28
C GLY A 81 -15.88 -19.97 -32.44
N ILE A 82 -14.91 -20.54 -33.17
CA ILE A 82 -13.65 -19.87 -33.47
C ILE A 82 -13.44 -19.91 -34.99
N ALA A 83 -13.41 -18.72 -35.63
CA ALA A 83 -13.05 -18.57 -37.04
C ALA A 83 -11.61 -18.14 -37.17
N VAL A 84 -10.83 -18.76 -38.07
CA VAL A 84 -9.43 -18.42 -38.28
C VAL A 84 -9.19 -18.02 -39.72
N LEU A 85 -8.61 -16.85 -39.92
CA LEU A 85 -8.13 -16.35 -41.21
C LEU A 85 -6.60 -16.30 -41.17
N GLN A 86 -5.95 -16.93 -42.14
CA GLN A 86 -4.51 -16.91 -42.30
C GLN A 86 -4.11 -15.90 -43.39
N PHE A 87 -3.24 -14.98 -43.05
CA PHE A 87 -2.62 -14.01 -43.96
C PHE A 87 -1.13 -14.35 -44.10
N VAL A 88 -0.76 -15.01 -45.19
CA VAL A 88 0.62 -15.50 -45.39
C VAL A 88 1.61 -14.34 -45.44
N ASP A 89 1.26 -13.27 -46.15
CA ASP A 89 2.07 -12.05 -46.24
C ASP A 89 1.86 -11.08 -45.07
N GLY A 90 0.92 -11.43 -44.18
CA GLY A 90 0.50 -10.57 -43.05
C GLY A 90 -0.40 -9.44 -43.47
N ILE A 91 -1.16 -8.91 -42.51
CA ILE A 91 -1.97 -7.69 -42.64
C ILE A 91 -1.58 -6.70 -41.55
N GLU A 92 -1.42 -5.43 -41.89
CA GLU A 92 -1.14 -4.38 -40.91
C GLU A 92 -2.37 -4.16 -40.04
N TRP A 93 -2.24 -4.52 -38.75
CA TRP A 93 -3.30 -4.38 -37.76
C TRP A 93 -3.34 -2.98 -37.14
N ASN A 94 -2.18 -2.48 -36.76
CA ASN A 94 -1.92 -1.09 -36.40
C ASN A 94 -0.51 -0.73 -36.92
N PRO A 95 -0.13 0.55 -36.92
CA PRO A 95 1.18 0.98 -37.42
C PRO A 95 2.32 0.15 -36.82
N GLY A 96 3.01 -0.62 -37.68
CA GLY A 96 4.10 -1.51 -37.28
C GLY A 96 3.69 -2.83 -36.63
N GLN A 97 2.41 -3.18 -36.54
CA GLN A 97 1.90 -4.45 -36.03
C GLN A 97 1.27 -5.28 -37.15
N ILE A 98 1.91 -6.37 -37.53
CA ILE A 98 1.45 -7.24 -38.61
C ILE A 98 0.82 -8.50 -38.02
N ALA A 99 -0.44 -8.79 -38.39
CA ALA A 99 -1.12 -10.04 -38.05
C ALA A 99 -1.04 -11.05 -39.19
N HIS A 100 -0.60 -12.27 -38.88
CA HIS A 100 -0.60 -13.42 -39.78
C HIS A 100 -1.78 -14.36 -39.52
N LEU A 101 -2.28 -14.37 -38.28
CA LEU A 101 -3.47 -15.13 -37.89
C LEU A 101 -4.49 -14.20 -37.26
N VAL A 102 -5.66 -14.09 -37.87
CA VAL A 102 -6.80 -13.35 -37.32
C VAL A 102 -7.83 -14.36 -36.84
N ILE A 103 -8.09 -14.39 -35.53
CA ILE A 103 -8.89 -15.41 -34.88
C ILE A 103 -10.15 -14.74 -34.34
N GLY A 104 -11.24 -14.80 -35.12
CA GLY A 104 -12.56 -14.30 -34.72
C GLY A 104 -13.20 -15.22 -33.69
N ILE A 105 -13.66 -14.67 -32.57
CA ILE A 105 -14.22 -15.42 -31.45
C ILE A 105 -15.67 -15.07 -31.28
N ALA A 106 -16.53 -16.10 -31.24
CA ALA A 106 -17.91 -16.06 -30.79
C ALA A 106 -18.02 -16.91 -29.52
N ALA A 107 -18.31 -16.29 -28.37
CA ALA A 107 -18.47 -17.00 -27.12
C ALA A 107 -19.51 -16.32 -26.23
N SER A 108 -20.41 -17.11 -25.65
CA SER A 108 -21.54 -16.63 -24.84
C SER A 108 -21.22 -16.49 -23.36
N SER A 109 -20.21 -17.21 -22.82
CA SER A 109 -19.89 -17.28 -21.39
C SER A 109 -18.41 -17.64 -21.10
N ASP A 110 -18.15 -18.39 -20.03
CA ASP A 110 -16.82 -18.79 -19.54
C ASP A 110 -15.95 -19.57 -20.54
N SER A 111 -16.52 -20.09 -21.62
CA SER A 111 -15.79 -20.65 -22.76
C SER A 111 -14.81 -19.63 -23.41
N HIS A 112 -15.10 -18.33 -23.31
CA HIS A 112 -14.18 -17.27 -23.74
C HIS A 112 -12.83 -17.35 -23.01
N ILE A 113 -12.83 -17.62 -21.71
CA ILE A 113 -11.61 -17.75 -20.89
C ILE A 113 -10.83 -19.00 -21.30
N ALA A 114 -11.51 -20.11 -21.59
CA ALA A 114 -10.83 -21.33 -22.06
C ALA A 114 -10.17 -21.13 -23.42
N ILE A 115 -10.85 -20.42 -24.34
CA ILE A 115 -10.33 -20.05 -25.66
C ILE A 115 -9.10 -19.15 -25.50
N LEU A 116 -9.18 -18.10 -24.69
CA LEU A 116 -8.07 -17.18 -24.43
C LEU A 116 -6.88 -17.88 -23.78
N ARG A 117 -7.10 -18.81 -22.86
CA ARG A 117 -6.05 -19.62 -22.24
C ARG A 117 -5.32 -20.48 -23.27
N ARG A 118 -6.03 -21.07 -24.23
CA ARG A 118 -5.44 -21.85 -25.34
C ARG A 118 -4.62 -20.96 -26.27
N LEU A 119 -5.17 -19.80 -26.64
CA LEU A 119 -4.47 -18.81 -27.47
C LEU A 119 -3.21 -18.27 -26.80
N THR A 120 -3.26 -18.00 -25.50
CA THR A 120 -2.09 -17.56 -24.74
C THR A 120 -0.97 -18.60 -24.74
N ARG A 121 -1.30 -19.89 -24.61
CA ARG A 121 -0.32 -20.99 -24.75
C ARG A 121 0.27 -21.06 -26.15
N LEU A 122 -0.56 -20.88 -27.18
CA LEU A 122 -0.11 -20.90 -28.58
C LEU A 122 0.81 -19.71 -28.89
N ILE A 123 0.53 -18.53 -28.36
CA ILE A 123 1.34 -17.31 -28.55
C ILE A 123 2.72 -17.46 -27.89
N GLN A 124 2.86 -18.25 -26.86
CA GLN A 124 4.13 -18.55 -26.20
C GLN A 124 5.02 -19.51 -27.00
N ASP A 125 4.47 -20.20 -28.00
CA ASP A 125 5.22 -21.09 -28.92
C ASP A 125 5.40 -20.43 -30.29
N GLU A 126 6.37 -19.55 -30.36
CA GLU A 126 6.67 -18.74 -31.56
C GLU A 126 7.00 -19.61 -32.80
N ALA A 127 7.69 -20.72 -32.59
CA ALA A 127 8.02 -21.66 -33.68
C ALA A 127 6.76 -22.32 -34.26
N ARG A 128 5.82 -22.71 -33.41
CA ARG A 128 4.54 -23.28 -33.81
C ARG A 128 3.64 -22.25 -34.49
N LEU A 129 3.61 -20.99 -34.00
CA LEU A 129 2.89 -19.91 -34.68
C LEU A 129 3.41 -19.65 -36.09
N GLN A 130 4.73 -19.60 -36.26
CA GLN A 130 5.32 -19.43 -37.60
C GLN A 130 4.98 -20.60 -38.55
N GLN A 131 4.88 -21.82 -38.00
CA GLN A 131 4.41 -22.97 -38.74
C GLN A 131 2.95 -22.82 -39.16
N LEU A 132 2.08 -22.42 -38.24
CA LEU A 132 0.63 -22.23 -38.51
C LEU A 132 0.38 -21.05 -39.46
N ALA A 133 1.17 -19.98 -39.38
CA ALA A 133 1.07 -18.83 -40.27
C ALA A 133 1.41 -19.18 -41.75
N LYS A 134 2.09 -20.29 -41.99
CA LYS A 134 2.55 -20.73 -43.32
C LYS A 134 1.99 -22.09 -43.76
N THR A 135 1.19 -22.75 -42.92
CA THR A 135 0.62 -24.07 -43.26
C THR A 135 -0.37 -24.00 -44.41
N SER A 136 -0.39 -25.01 -45.25
CA SER A 136 -1.44 -25.23 -46.24
C SER A 136 -2.50 -26.24 -45.78
N ASP A 137 -2.39 -26.76 -44.57
CA ASP A 137 -3.32 -27.73 -43.99
C ASP A 137 -4.16 -27.10 -42.87
N PRO A 138 -5.48 -26.86 -43.06
CA PRO A 138 -6.35 -26.30 -42.06
C PRO A 138 -6.55 -27.21 -40.83
N ALA A 139 -6.30 -28.54 -40.99
CA ALA A 139 -6.42 -29.46 -39.87
C ALA A 139 -5.34 -29.23 -38.81
N LEU A 140 -4.15 -28.73 -39.17
CA LEU A 140 -3.10 -28.36 -38.23
C LEU A 140 -3.51 -27.17 -37.37
N ILE A 141 -4.19 -26.17 -37.95
CA ILE A 141 -4.71 -25.02 -37.20
C ILE A 141 -5.84 -25.46 -36.28
N ALA A 142 -6.78 -26.26 -36.80
CA ALA A 142 -7.88 -26.80 -35.99
C ALA A 142 -7.34 -27.62 -34.81
N ALA A 143 -6.37 -28.50 -35.02
CA ALA A 143 -5.78 -29.32 -33.95
C ALA A 143 -5.04 -28.45 -32.91
N ALA A 144 -4.33 -27.39 -33.33
CA ALA A 144 -3.63 -26.49 -32.41
C ALA A 144 -4.60 -25.72 -31.48
N LEU A 145 -5.81 -25.47 -31.93
CA LEU A 145 -6.85 -24.73 -31.19
C LEU A 145 -7.92 -25.62 -30.52
N SER A 146 -8.00 -26.93 -30.87
CA SER A 146 -8.99 -27.89 -30.36
C SER A 146 -8.45 -28.85 -29.31
N ASP A 147 -7.16 -28.81 -28.97
CA ASP A 147 -6.49 -29.83 -28.14
C ASP A 147 -6.98 -29.82 -26.68
N ASP A 148 -8.17 -30.40 -26.44
CA ASP A 148 -8.76 -30.67 -25.12
C ASP A 148 -8.35 -32.06 -24.57
N ALA A 149 -7.55 -32.81 -25.29
CA ALA A 149 -7.35 -34.24 -24.99
C ALA A 149 -6.36 -34.52 -23.84
N ARG A 150 -5.85 -33.52 -23.12
CA ARG A 150 -4.84 -33.74 -22.06
C ARG A 150 -5.14 -33.16 -20.68
N ASP A 151 -6.34 -32.70 -20.42
CA ASP A 151 -6.72 -32.17 -19.07
C ASP A 151 -7.70 -33.06 -18.30
N GLN A 152 -7.84 -34.34 -18.66
CA GLN A 152 -8.52 -35.33 -17.83
C GLN A 152 -7.46 -36.19 -17.10
N GLY A 153 -7.22 -35.86 -15.86
CA GLY A 153 -6.88 -36.70 -14.70
C GLY A 153 -6.10 -38.00 -14.92
N GLN A 154 -5.16 -38.09 -15.87
CA GLN A 154 -4.12 -39.12 -15.84
C GLN A 154 -2.85 -38.48 -15.32
N ALA A 155 -2.34 -38.95 -14.18
CA ALA A 155 -1.03 -38.62 -13.68
C ALA A 155 -0.03 -38.75 -14.86
N ARG A 156 0.54 -37.65 -15.33
CA ARG A 156 1.65 -37.66 -16.27
C ARG A 156 2.71 -38.61 -15.69
N PRO A 157 3.25 -39.55 -16.46
CA PRO A 157 4.50 -40.17 -16.04
C PRO A 157 5.47 -39.05 -15.68
N PRO A 158 6.24 -39.17 -14.59
CA PRO A 158 7.19 -38.12 -14.19
C PRO A 158 8.04 -37.78 -15.40
N ALA A 159 8.10 -36.48 -15.76
CA ALA A 159 8.90 -36.07 -16.92
C ALA A 159 10.33 -36.47 -16.64
N GLU A 160 10.89 -37.38 -17.50
CA GLU A 160 12.23 -37.90 -17.34
C GLU A 160 13.25 -36.75 -17.44
N ASP A 161 14.33 -36.87 -16.66
CA ASP A 161 15.49 -35.97 -16.79
C ASP A 161 16.04 -36.06 -18.22
N LEU A 162 16.70 -35.00 -18.68
CA LEU A 162 17.39 -35.00 -19.96
C LEU A 162 18.68 -35.88 -19.87
N ASP A 163 19.38 -36.07 -21.01
CA ASP A 163 20.48 -37.02 -21.18
C ASP A 163 21.56 -36.94 -20.09
N GLU A 164 21.97 -35.75 -19.70
CA GLU A 164 22.93 -35.49 -18.63
C GLU A 164 22.21 -34.84 -17.45
N ARG A 165 22.56 -35.27 -16.22
CA ARG A 165 21.92 -34.73 -15.00
C ARG A 165 22.87 -34.62 -13.82
N VAL A 166 22.56 -33.65 -12.94
CA VAL A 166 23.21 -33.49 -11.64
C VAL A 166 22.15 -33.12 -10.58
N SER A 167 22.31 -33.62 -9.38
CA SER A 167 21.50 -33.19 -8.24
C SER A 167 22.12 -31.95 -7.59
N TRP A 168 21.29 -31.01 -7.20
CA TRP A 168 21.71 -29.81 -6.47
C TRP A 168 20.71 -29.49 -5.37
N THR A 169 21.22 -29.15 -4.17
CA THR A 169 20.38 -28.80 -3.03
C THR A 169 20.29 -27.28 -2.93
N ILE A 170 19.09 -26.76 -2.76
CA ILE A 170 18.82 -25.32 -2.54
C ILE A 170 19.46 -24.90 -1.23
N ASP A 171 20.55 -24.16 -1.31
CA ASP A 171 21.33 -23.67 -0.18
C ASP A 171 21.13 -22.14 0.05
N TYR A 172 19.99 -21.64 -0.37
CA TYR A 172 19.54 -20.27 -0.16
C TYR A 172 18.65 -20.22 1.10
N PRO A 173 18.95 -19.42 2.13
CA PRO A 173 18.20 -19.42 3.39
C PRO A 173 16.70 -19.14 3.24
N ALA A 174 16.31 -18.29 2.26
CA ALA A 174 14.92 -17.98 1.94
C ALA A 174 14.32 -18.86 0.80
N GLY A 175 15.02 -19.94 0.37
CA GLY A 175 14.63 -20.73 -0.78
C GLY A 175 14.81 -19.99 -2.12
N LEU A 176 14.27 -20.56 -3.20
CA LEU A 176 14.34 -19.98 -4.56
C LEU A 176 13.24 -18.93 -4.73
N HIS A 177 13.45 -17.71 -4.20
CA HIS A 177 12.55 -16.58 -4.40
C HIS A 177 12.90 -15.77 -5.66
N ALA A 178 12.18 -14.68 -5.94
CA ALA A 178 12.25 -13.96 -7.22
C ALA A 178 13.68 -13.55 -7.65
N ARG A 179 14.53 -13.06 -6.74
CA ARG A 179 15.89 -12.62 -7.06
C ARG A 179 16.83 -13.75 -7.51
N PRO A 180 17.04 -14.84 -6.76
CA PRO A 180 17.86 -15.93 -7.22
C PRO A 180 17.23 -16.68 -8.42
N ALA A 181 15.89 -16.77 -8.52
CA ALA A 181 15.22 -17.34 -9.67
C ALA A 181 15.46 -16.52 -10.95
N ALA A 182 15.49 -15.18 -10.89
CA ALA A 182 15.86 -14.33 -12.01
C ALA A 182 17.31 -14.57 -12.45
N ALA A 183 18.24 -14.70 -11.49
CA ALA A 183 19.64 -15.00 -11.82
C ALA A 183 19.81 -16.41 -12.40
N TRP A 184 19.00 -17.38 -11.99
CA TRP A 184 18.95 -18.71 -12.63
C TRP A 184 18.48 -18.60 -14.07
N ALA A 185 17.42 -17.81 -14.29
CA ALA A 185 16.87 -17.62 -15.64
C ALA A 185 17.87 -16.95 -16.59
N GLU A 186 18.61 -15.95 -16.11
CA GLU A 186 19.68 -15.33 -16.92
C GLU A 186 20.83 -16.29 -17.22
N ALA A 187 21.29 -17.04 -16.20
CA ALA A 187 22.34 -18.03 -16.41
C ALA A 187 21.92 -19.13 -17.41
N ALA A 188 20.65 -19.55 -17.36
CA ALA A 188 20.13 -20.55 -18.29
C ALA A 188 19.96 -20.02 -19.71
N LYS A 189 19.54 -18.76 -19.88
CA LYS A 189 19.41 -18.09 -21.20
C LYS A 189 20.75 -17.95 -21.93
N ALA A 190 21.83 -17.83 -21.19
CA ALA A 190 23.18 -17.73 -21.76
C ALA A 190 23.72 -19.06 -22.31
N LEU A 191 23.02 -20.18 -22.08
CA LEU A 191 23.49 -21.50 -22.48
C LEU A 191 22.72 -22.04 -23.73
N PRO A 192 23.41 -22.44 -24.79
CA PRO A 192 22.79 -22.87 -26.05
C PRO A 192 22.35 -24.35 -26.02
N VAL A 193 21.88 -24.87 -24.89
CA VAL A 193 21.45 -26.27 -24.71
C VAL A 193 20.08 -26.32 -24.06
N ALA A 194 19.29 -27.35 -24.29
CA ALA A 194 18.07 -27.55 -23.55
C ALA A 194 18.38 -27.88 -22.08
N LEU A 195 17.78 -27.12 -21.12
CA LEU A 195 17.94 -27.31 -19.70
C LEU A 195 16.59 -27.61 -19.05
N ARG A 196 16.60 -28.41 -18.01
CA ARG A 196 15.41 -28.72 -17.18
C ARG A 196 15.78 -28.80 -15.70
N VAL A 197 14.95 -28.22 -14.88
CA VAL A 197 14.99 -28.38 -13.41
C VAL A 197 13.77 -29.19 -12.99
N ARG A 198 13.98 -30.23 -12.20
CA ARG A 198 12.90 -31.08 -11.66
C ARG A 198 12.95 -31.14 -10.15
N HIS A 199 11.79 -30.99 -9.53
CA HIS A 199 11.57 -31.20 -8.10
C HIS A 199 10.39 -32.17 -7.90
N GLY A 200 10.65 -33.35 -7.39
CA GLY A 200 9.64 -34.39 -7.30
C GLY A 200 9.09 -34.78 -8.67
N ALA A 201 7.79 -34.59 -8.87
CA ALA A 201 7.10 -34.84 -10.15
C ALA A 201 7.03 -33.59 -11.06
N GLU A 202 7.34 -32.40 -10.56
CA GLU A 202 7.24 -31.12 -11.25
C GLU A 202 8.53 -30.76 -11.97
N THR A 203 8.41 -30.12 -13.14
CA THR A 203 9.56 -29.70 -13.94
C THR A 203 9.38 -28.27 -14.42
N ALA A 204 10.49 -27.54 -14.53
CA ALA A 204 10.53 -26.18 -15.07
C ALA A 204 11.68 -26.06 -16.10
N ASP A 205 11.45 -25.26 -17.14
CA ASP A 205 12.54 -24.70 -17.94
C ASP A 205 13.18 -23.56 -17.11
N PRO A 206 14.47 -23.68 -16.75
CA PRO A 206 15.12 -22.66 -15.94
C PRO A 206 15.25 -21.29 -16.62
N ARG A 207 14.97 -21.18 -17.91
CA ARG A 207 14.90 -19.88 -18.61
C ARG A 207 13.65 -19.09 -18.27
N SER A 208 12.61 -19.75 -17.75
CA SER A 208 11.37 -19.13 -17.32
C SER A 208 11.39 -18.86 -15.83
N LEU A 209 11.44 -17.58 -15.46
CA LEU A 209 11.34 -17.13 -14.07
C LEU A 209 10.06 -17.65 -13.39
N VAL A 210 8.93 -17.57 -14.10
CA VAL A 210 7.63 -17.99 -13.58
C VAL A 210 7.60 -19.49 -13.32
N ALA A 211 8.12 -20.31 -14.25
CA ALA A 211 8.18 -21.75 -14.08
C ALA A 211 9.09 -22.17 -12.92
N LEU A 212 10.21 -21.48 -12.71
CA LEU A 212 11.08 -21.70 -11.54
C LEU A 212 10.40 -21.38 -10.22
N LEU A 213 9.67 -20.26 -10.15
CA LEU A 213 8.94 -19.86 -8.93
C LEU A 213 7.77 -20.81 -8.62
N GLN A 214 7.13 -21.37 -9.66
CA GLN A 214 6.05 -22.35 -9.50
C GLN A 214 6.51 -23.67 -8.87
N LEU A 215 7.81 -24.03 -8.96
CA LEU A 215 8.35 -25.19 -8.26
C LEU A 215 8.35 -25.05 -6.73
N GLY A 216 8.16 -23.83 -6.19
CA GLY A 216 8.02 -23.57 -4.76
C GLY A 216 9.22 -24.02 -3.91
N LEU A 217 10.44 -23.97 -4.45
CA LEU A 217 11.64 -24.55 -3.83
C LEU A 217 12.05 -23.83 -2.54
N LYS A 218 12.14 -24.57 -1.46
CA LYS A 218 12.55 -24.10 -0.14
C LYS A 218 14.04 -24.40 0.13
N ALA A 219 14.59 -23.78 1.16
CA ALA A 219 15.91 -24.13 1.67
C ALA A 219 15.96 -25.64 2.05
N GLY A 220 16.96 -26.33 1.57
CA GLY A 220 17.13 -27.77 1.79
C GLY A 220 16.49 -28.69 0.72
N ASP A 221 15.62 -28.18 -0.13
CA ASP A 221 15.05 -28.98 -1.21
C ASP A 221 16.14 -29.36 -2.22
N THR A 222 16.06 -30.62 -2.73
CA THR A 222 16.99 -31.13 -3.74
C THR A 222 16.30 -31.22 -5.07
N VAL A 223 16.90 -30.59 -6.09
CA VAL A 223 16.44 -30.61 -7.47
C VAL A 223 17.36 -31.40 -8.36
N SER A 224 16.80 -31.98 -9.42
CA SER A 224 17.59 -32.54 -10.53
C SER A 224 17.70 -31.46 -11.61
N ILE A 225 18.93 -31.10 -11.96
CA ILE A 225 19.25 -30.21 -13.09
C ILE A 225 19.74 -31.08 -14.22
N SER A 226 19.08 -31.03 -15.37
CA SER A 226 19.40 -31.87 -16.51
C SER A 226 19.50 -31.07 -17.82
N ALA A 227 20.31 -31.58 -18.76
CA ALA A 227 20.51 -30.96 -20.06
C ALA A 227 20.62 -32.00 -21.18
N SER A 228 20.35 -31.60 -22.41
CA SER A 228 20.54 -32.44 -23.60
C SER A 228 21.35 -31.72 -24.69
N GLY A 229 22.08 -32.51 -25.47
CA GLY A 229 22.89 -32.06 -26.60
C GLY A 229 24.40 -32.23 -26.41
N PRO A 230 25.22 -31.99 -27.43
CA PRO A 230 26.67 -32.28 -27.42
C PRO A 230 27.50 -31.57 -26.36
N ALA A 231 26.97 -30.45 -25.80
CA ALA A 231 27.62 -29.65 -24.77
C ALA A 231 26.92 -29.75 -23.40
N ALA A 232 26.02 -30.74 -23.19
CA ALA A 232 25.15 -30.82 -22.04
C ALA A 232 25.91 -30.84 -20.69
N ALA A 233 26.95 -31.70 -20.59
CA ALA A 233 27.75 -31.83 -19.36
C ALA A 233 28.44 -30.51 -18.99
N GLY A 234 29.05 -29.81 -19.95
CA GLY A 234 29.70 -28.52 -19.75
C GLY A 234 28.71 -27.40 -19.40
N ALA A 235 27.52 -27.43 -19.98
CA ALA A 235 26.46 -26.47 -19.72
C ALA A 235 25.87 -26.65 -18.30
N ILE A 236 25.64 -27.87 -17.85
CA ILE A 236 25.22 -28.16 -16.48
C ILE A 236 26.25 -27.64 -15.48
N GLU A 237 27.56 -27.90 -15.71
CA GLU A 237 28.61 -27.43 -14.81
C GLU A 237 28.68 -25.89 -14.77
N THR A 238 28.56 -25.24 -15.92
CA THR A 238 28.51 -23.77 -16.01
C THR A 238 27.30 -23.21 -15.28
N PHE A 239 26.13 -23.80 -15.49
CA PHE A 239 24.89 -23.40 -14.79
C PHE A 239 25.03 -23.61 -13.28
N ARG A 240 25.49 -24.78 -12.84
CA ARG A 240 25.75 -25.10 -11.44
C ARG A 240 26.74 -24.13 -10.80
N ALA A 241 27.82 -23.79 -11.48
CA ALA A 241 28.80 -22.81 -10.99
C ALA A 241 28.19 -21.41 -10.86
N ALA A 242 27.30 -21.01 -11.75
CA ALA A 242 26.59 -19.73 -11.68
C ALA A 242 25.64 -19.68 -10.45
N ILE A 243 24.80 -20.70 -10.28
CA ILE A 243 23.83 -20.76 -9.17
C ILE A 243 24.52 -20.94 -7.79
N SER A 244 25.65 -21.68 -7.75
CA SER A 244 26.42 -21.86 -6.51
C SER A 244 27.10 -20.56 -6.05
N ARG A 245 27.49 -19.67 -6.96
CA ARG A 245 28.03 -18.34 -6.60
C ARG A 245 26.99 -17.47 -5.90
N LEU A 246 25.71 -17.68 -6.15
CA LEU A 246 24.63 -16.94 -5.47
C LEU A 246 24.51 -17.36 -4.00
N THR A 247 24.81 -18.61 -3.66
CA THR A 247 24.72 -19.11 -2.27
C THR A 247 25.46 -18.23 -1.26
N GLY A 248 26.70 -17.83 -1.59
CA GLY A 248 27.47 -16.97 -0.69
C GLY A 248 26.83 -15.59 -0.50
N ARG A 249 26.25 -15.03 -1.56
CA ARG A 249 25.56 -13.74 -1.53
C ARG A 249 24.25 -13.83 -0.78
N GLU A 250 23.43 -14.85 -1.04
CA GLU A 250 22.15 -15.08 -0.35
C GLU A 250 22.35 -15.35 1.14
N LYS A 251 23.38 -16.12 1.52
CA LYS A 251 23.75 -16.33 2.94
C LYS A 251 24.25 -15.05 3.61
N ALA A 252 25.06 -14.25 2.91
CA ALA A 252 25.54 -12.99 3.43
C ALA A 252 24.42 -11.95 3.57
N ASP A 253 23.46 -11.93 2.64
CA ASP A 253 22.29 -11.06 2.69
C ASP A 253 21.32 -11.51 3.79
N ALA A 254 21.11 -12.83 3.96
CA ALA A 254 20.29 -13.37 5.04
C ALA A 254 20.97 -13.16 6.43
N ALA A 255 22.29 -13.32 6.52
CA ALA A 255 23.03 -13.00 7.72
C ALA A 255 22.96 -11.50 8.05
N ARG A 256 23.12 -10.63 7.06
CA ARG A 256 22.92 -9.17 7.21
C ARG A 256 21.48 -8.83 7.59
N ALA A 257 20.49 -9.52 7.02
CA ALA A 257 19.08 -9.34 7.40
C ALA A 257 18.82 -9.84 8.83
N ALA A 258 19.42 -10.97 9.23
CA ALA A 258 19.36 -11.51 10.59
C ALA A 258 20.15 -10.62 11.59
N GLU A 259 21.31 -10.09 11.19
CA GLU A 259 22.11 -9.15 11.97
C GLU A 259 21.40 -7.79 12.07
N LYS A 260 20.74 -7.35 10.99
CA LYS A 260 19.87 -6.18 10.93
C LYS A 260 18.57 -6.39 11.72
N ALA A 261 17.99 -7.59 11.71
CA ALA A 261 16.87 -7.97 12.57
C ALA A 261 17.29 -8.13 14.04
N ALA A 262 18.52 -8.56 14.32
CA ALA A 262 19.10 -8.63 15.66
C ALA A 262 19.60 -7.27 16.14
N ALA A 263 20.10 -6.41 15.24
CA ALA A 263 20.44 -4.99 15.45
C ALA A 263 19.22 -4.07 15.34
N ALA A 264 18.08 -4.55 14.84
CA ALA A 264 16.83 -3.85 14.88
C ALA A 264 16.42 -3.65 16.34
N ILE A 265 16.91 -2.52 16.87
CA ILE A 265 16.41 -1.75 18.00
C ILE A 265 16.30 -2.56 19.30
N PRO A 266 17.00 -2.22 20.33
CA PRO A 266 16.45 -2.35 21.66
C PRO A 266 15.33 -1.30 21.78
N VAL A 267 14.17 -1.58 21.17
CA VAL A 267 12.94 -0.97 21.64
C VAL A 267 12.93 -1.24 23.14
N ARG A 268 12.75 -0.22 23.96
CA ARG A 268 12.42 -0.36 25.38
C ARG A 268 11.06 -1.04 25.44
N GLY A 269 10.99 -2.31 25.04
CA GLY A 269 9.85 -3.18 25.08
C GLY A 269 9.97 -4.11 26.27
N TRP A 270 8.84 -4.58 26.72
CA TRP A 270 8.77 -5.66 27.67
C TRP A 270 9.49 -6.91 27.10
N LYS A 271 10.14 -7.66 27.98
CA LYS A 271 10.71 -8.97 27.63
C LYS A 271 10.19 -10.01 28.60
N PRO A 272 9.84 -11.22 28.14
CA PRO A 272 9.46 -12.30 29.04
C PRO A 272 10.60 -12.67 29.97
N VAL A 273 10.26 -13.12 31.18
CA VAL A 273 11.21 -13.64 32.16
C VAL A 273 11.62 -15.06 31.79
N GLY A 274 10.65 -15.82 31.22
CA GLY A 274 10.84 -17.17 30.71
C GLY A 274 11.10 -17.21 29.20
N THR A 275 10.81 -18.34 28.60
CA THR A 275 10.90 -18.61 27.16
C THR A 275 9.56 -19.10 26.60
N PRO A 276 8.49 -18.31 26.66
CA PRO A 276 7.20 -18.72 26.09
C PRO A 276 7.30 -18.90 24.58
N ALA A 277 6.41 -19.69 23.98
CA ALA A 277 6.30 -19.82 22.54
C ALA A 277 6.00 -18.44 21.93
N MET A 278 6.65 -18.12 20.80
CA MET A 278 6.56 -16.79 20.21
C MET A 278 6.24 -16.87 18.73
N ILE A 279 5.24 -16.09 18.31
CA ILE A 279 4.94 -15.85 16.91
C ILE A 279 5.43 -14.45 16.56
N ALA A 280 6.25 -14.35 15.52
CA ALA A 280 6.72 -13.08 14.99
C ALA A 280 5.73 -12.56 13.93
N GLY A 281 5.36 -11.31 14.05
CA GLY A 281 4.58 -10.54 13.07
C GLY A 281 5.20 -9.16 12.88
N VAL A 282 4.39 -8.22 12.46
CA VAL A 282 4.77 -6.83 12.24
C VAL A 282 4.03 -5.94 13.25
N ALA A 283 4.75 -5.03 13.91
CA ALA A 283 4.18 -4.03 14.81
C ALA A 283 3.18 -3.13 14.07
N ALA A 284 1.95 -3.06 14.56
CA ALA A 284 0.88 -2.30 13.91
C ALA A 284 0.31 -1.19 14.79
N SER A 285 0.10 -1.45 16.07
CA SER A 285 -0.33 -0.45 17.06
C SER A 285 0.42 -0.69 18.37
N PRO A 286 1.04 0.35 18.96
CA PRO A 286 1.95 0.19 20.09
C PRO A 286 1.23 -0.19 21.39
N GLY A 287 1.96 -0.83 22.29
CA GLY A 287 1.54 -1.21 23.63
C GLY A 287 1.58 -2.72 23.87
N LEU A 288 1.32 -3.11 25.12
CA LEU A 288 1.30 -4.49 25.58
C LEU A 288 -0.11 -4.86 26.05
N ALA A 289 -0.62 -5.99 25.58
CA ALA A 289 -1.93 -6.51 25.99
C ALA A 289 -1.83 -7.96 26.45
N ILE A 290 -2.61 -8.31 27.46
CA ILE A 290 -2.71 -9.67 28.01
C ILE A 290 -4.17 -10.08 27.96
N GLY A 291 -4.45 -11.26 27.47
CA GLY A 291 -5.81 -11.81 27.50
C GLY A 291 -5.88 -13.25 27.02
N LYS A 292 -7.05 -13.84 27.20
CA LYS A 292 -7.39 -15.13 26.63
C LYS A 292 -7.61 -14.97 25.14
N VAL A 293 -7.06 -15.84 24.34
CA VAL A 293 -7.20 -15.79 22.88
C VAL A 293 -8.62 -16.15 22.48
N HIS A 294 -9.23 -15.28 21.70
CA HIS A 294 -10.46 -15.56 20.99
C HIS A 294 -10.19 -15.50 19.49
N VAL A 295 -10.30 -16.64 18.80
CA VAL A 295 -10.09 -16.72 17.36
C VAL A 295 -11.39 -16.43 16.66
N LEU A 296 -11.42 -15.35 15.90
CA LEU A 296 -12.50 -15.07 14.96
C LEU A 296 -12.31 -15.98 13.76
N ALA A 297 -13.07 -17.07 13.71
CA ALA A 297 -13.01 -18.00 12.60
C ALA A 297 -13.42 -17.28 11.32
N ALA A 298 -12.54 -17.28 10.33
CA ALA A 298 -12.95 -17.02 8.96
C ALA A 298 -13.80 -18.22 8.52
N ALA A 299 -15.09 -18.18 8.76
CA ALA A 299 -15.97 -19.15 8.15
C ALA A 299 -15.84 -19.00 6.64
N GLU A 300 -15.38 -20.04 5.94
CA GLU A 300 -15.66 -20.14 4.52
C GLU A 300 -17.17 -20.03 4.40
N LEU A 301 -17.63 -18.93 3.80
CA LEU A 301 -19.05 -18.63 3.66
C LEU A 301 -19.61 -19.62 2.64
N ASP A 302 -20.15 -20.70 3.13
CA ASP A 302 -20.97 -21.59 2.27
C ASP A 302 -22.37 -20.97 2.13
N VAL A 303 -22.53 -20.20 1.05
CA VAL A 303 -23.79 -19.55 0.73
C VAL A 303 -24.61 -20.51 -0.14
N PRO A 304 -25.69 -21.11 0.40
CA PRO A 304 -26.49 -22.06 -0.35
C PRO A 304 -27.20 -21.37 -1.53
N ASP A 305 -27.15 -22.02 -2.68
CA ASP A 305 -27.88 -21.55 -3.84
C ASP A 305 -29.39 -21.93 -3.70
N GLN A 306 -30.19 -20.93 -3.35
CA GLN A 306 -31.64 -21.08 -3.15
C GLN A 306 -32.38 -20.18 -4.14
N PRO A 307 -32.67 -20.67 -5.35
CA PRO A 307 -33.41 -19.94 -6.36
C PRO A 307 -34.78 -19.46 -5.87
N VAL A 308 -35.09 -18.22 -6.18
CA VAL A 308 -36.40 -17.61 -5.93
C VAL A 308 -36.92 -16.97 -7.22
N ASP A 309 -38.20 -16.68 -7.27
CA ASP A 309 -38.77 -15.89 -8.36
C ASP A 309 -38.01 -14.59 -8.56
N LEU A 310 -37.70 -14.22 -9.81
CA LEU A 310 -36.85 -13.11 -10.16
C LEU A 310 -37.36 -11.77 -9.62
N ALA A 311 -38.67 -11.53 -9.64
CA ALA A 311 -39.24 -10.29 -9.11
C ALA A 311 -39.08 -10.21 -7.58
N ARG A 312 -39.29 -11.34 -6.89
CA ARG A 312 -39.08 -11.46 -5.46
C ARG A 312 -37.58 -11.31 -5.11
N GLY A 313 -36.73 -11.95 -5.93
CA GLY A 313 -35.27 -11.85 -5.76
C GLY A 313 -34.76 -10.41 -5.90
N GLY A 314 -35.26 -9.69 -6.92
CA GLY A 314 -34.93 -8.27 -7.10
C GLY A 314 -35.36 -7.40 -5.93
N ALA A 315 -36.57 -7.62 -5.41
CA ALA A 315 -37.08 -6.89 -4.25
C ALA A 315 -36.25 -7.17 -2.98
N LEU A 316 -35.84 -8.42 -2.75
CA LEU A 316 -34.96 -8.78 -1.62
C LEU A 316 -33.58 -8.09 -1.71
N LEU A 317 -33.00 -8.06 -2.90
CA LEU A 317 -31.71 -7.37 -3.11
C LEU A 317 -31.83 -5.87 -2.86
N ASP A 318 -32.86 -5.23 -3.43
CA ASP A 318 -33.08 -3.78 -3.24
C ASP A 318 -33.30 -3.44 -1.76
N GLU A 319 -34.15 -4.21 -1.05
CA GLU A 319 -34.37 -4.03 0.38
C GLU A 319 -33.07 -4.19 1.20
N ALA A 320 -32.26 -5.20 0.87
CA ALA A 320 -30.97 -5.42 1.52
C ALA A 320 -29.98 -4.27 1.28
N LEU A 321 -29.91 -3.75 0.06
CA LEU A 321 -29.10 -2.59 -0.29
C LEU A 321 -29.55 -1.33 0.47
N VAL A 322 -30.86 -1.07 0.54
CA VAL A 322 -31.41 0.07 1.29
C VAL A 322 -31.09 -0.04 2.77
N ARG A 323 -31.28 -1.20 3.39
CA ARG A 323 -30.95 -1.43 4.81
C ARG A 323 -29.46 -1.28 5.07
N THR A 324 -28.61 -1.81 4.19
CA THR A 324 -27.15 -1.69 4.33
C THR A 324 -26.71 -0.23 4.20
N ARG A 325 -27.28 0.57 3.27
CA ARG A 325 -26.99 2.02 3.21
C ARG A 325 -27.34 2.74 4.49
N ALA A 326 -28.50 2.44 5.10
CA ALA A 326 -28.87 3.02 6.38
C ALA A 326 -27.89 2.65 7.50
N GLN A 327 -27.46 1.38 7.57
CA GLN A 327 -26.42 0.94 8.51
C GLN A 327 -25.08 1.65 8.26
N MET A 328 -24.65 1.81 7.00
CA MET A 328 -23.41 2.53 6.69
C MET A 328 -23.49 4.01 7.09
N THR A 329 -24.65 4.66 6.90
CA THR A 329 -24.85 6.04 7.36
C THR A 329 -24.68 6.15 8.88
N THR A 330 -25.29 5.26 9.65
CA THR A 330 -25.13 5.22 11.12
C THR A 330 -23.68 4.97 11.50
N LEU A 331 -23.00 4.01 10.86
CA LEU A 331 -21.59 3.71 11.10
C LEU A 331 -20.69 4.92 10.81
N ILE A 332 -20.93 5.64 9.71
CA ILE A 332 -20.21 6.86 9.36
C ILE A 332 -20.40 7.94 10.42
N GLU A 333 -21.64 8.17 10.88
CA GLU A 333 -21.94 9.15 11.91
C GLU A 333 -21.30 8.80 13.26
N GLU A 334 -21.39 7.54 13.69
CA GLU A 334 -20.77 7.05 14.91
C GLU A 334 -19.24 7.11 14.85
N THR A 335 -18.65 6.66 13.74
CA THR A 335 -17.20 6.73 13.55
C THR A 335 -16.72 8.19 13.50
N THR A 336 -17.47 9.08 12.84
CA THR A 336 -17.16 10.52 12.82
C THR A 336 -17.16 11.09 14.23
N ARG A 337 -18.12 10.70 15.07
CA ARG A 337 -18.24 11.17 16.45
C ARG A 337 -17.14 10.62 17.36
N ARG A 338 -16.75 9.35 17.19
CA ARG A 338 -15.79 8.66 18.07
C ARG A 338 -14.33 8.85 17.64
N LEU A 339 -14.06 8.82 16.34
CA LEU A 339 -12.71 8.74 15.79
C LEU A 339 -12.38 9.91 14.85
N GLY A 340 -13.38 10.69 14.45
CA GLY A 340 -13.19 11.84 13.56
C GLY A 340 -13.54 11.55 12.10
N ALA A 341 -13.68 12.63 11.30
CA ALA A 341 -14.12 12.56 9.91
C ALA A 341 -13.09 11.87 8.97
N GLY A 342 -11.81 11.90 9.34
CA GLY A 342 -10.74 11.24 8.57
C GLY A 342 -10.91 9.72 8.54
N ASP A 343 -11.13 9.11 9.71
CA ASP A 343 -11.32 7.67 9.84
C ASP A 343 -12.70 7.24 9.28
N ALA A 344 -13.71 8.10 9.37
CA ALA A 344 -15.02 7.87 8.76
C ALA A 344 -15.02 7.91 7.21
N ALA A 345 -14.02 8.54 6.58
CA ALA A 345 -13.91 8.62 5.13
C ALA A 345 -13.79 7.25 4.47
N ILE A 346 -13.20 6.25 5.15
CA ILE A 346 -13.11 4.86 4.70
C ILE A 346 -14.52 4.29 4.46
N PHE A 347 -15.42 4.48 5.41
CA PHE A 347 -16.80 3.97 5.33
C PHE A 347 -17.64 4.73 4.30
N LYS A 348 -17.35 6.03 4.09
CA LYS A 348 -17.97 6.78 2.98
C LYS A 348 -17.57 6.19 1.62
N ALA A 349 -16.29 5.87 1.43
CA ALA A 349 -15.82 5.22 0.22
C ALA A 349 -16.43 3.81 0.02
N GLN A 350 -16.55 3.02 1.09
CA GLN A 350 -17.24 1.72 1.04
C GLN A 350 -18.72 1.86 0.69
N ALA A 351 -19.42 2.85 1.22
CA ALA A 351 -20.83 3.07 0.93
C ALA A 351 -21.08 3.33 -0.56
N THR A 352 -20.15 3.92 -1.30
CA THR A 352 -20.29 4.12 -2.74
C THR A 352 -20.26 2.81 -3.54
N LEU A 353 -19.70 1.72 -3.00
CA LEU A 353 -19.72 0.41 -3.64
C LEU A 353 -21.12 -0.22 -3.69
N LEU A 354 -22.03 0.21 -2.81
CA LEU A 354 -23.44 -0.22 -2.83
C LEU A 354 -24.21 0.29 -4.05
N ASP A 355 -23.69 1.30 -4.72
CA ASP A 355 -24.28 1.92 -5.92
C ASP A 355 -23.50 1.54 -7.20
N ASP A 356 -22.55 0.60 -7.07
CA ASP A 356 -21.74 0.15 -8.21
C ASP A 356 -22.60 -0.63 -9.19
N THR A 357 -22.76 -0.06 -10.40
CA THR A 357 -23.61 -0.61 -11.45
C THR A 357 -23.12 -1.94 -11.97
N ASP A 358 -21.83 -2.18 -12.03
CA ASP A 358 -21.26 -3.42 -12.55
C ASP A 358 -21.49 -4.56 -11.56
N LEU A 359 -21.35 -4.30 -10.26
CA LEU A 359 -21.64 -5.25 -9.19
C LEU A 359 -23.13 -5.65 -9.19
N ILE A 360 -24.03 -4.65 -9.25
CA ILE A 360 -25.47 -4.88 -9.28
C ILE A 360 -25.86 -5.66 -10.56
N THR A 361 -25.30 -5.25 -11.70
CA THR A 361 -25.59 -5.91 -13.00
C THR A 361 -25.13 -7.37 -12.98
N LEU A 362 -23.91 -7.65 -12.48
CA LEU A 362 -23.41 -9.02 -12.38
C LEU A 362 -24.28 -9.88 -11.45
N THR A 363 -24.73 -9.33 -10.32
CA THR A 363 -25.65 -10.00 -9.42
C THR A 363 -26.99 -10.34 -10.12
N CYS A 364 -27.57 -9.35 -10.80
CA CYS A 364 -28.82 -9.56 -11.54
C CYS A 364 -28.65 -10.58 -12.67
N GLN A 365 -27.51 -10.60 -13.37
CA GLN A 365 -27.24 -11.61 -14.40
C GLN A 365 -27.27 -13.04 -13.83
N LEU A 366 -26.60 -13.26 -12.71
CA LEU A 366 -26.59 -14.56 -12.04
C LEU A 366 -27.98 -14.97 -11.57
N MET A 367 -28.79 -14.02 -11.10
CA MET A 367 -30.18 -14.29 -10.73
C MET A 367 -31.05 -14.67 -11.96
N VAL A 368 -30.83 -14.04 -13.11
CA VAL A 368 -31.49 -14.37 -14.38
C VAL A 368 -31.07 -15.76 -14.88
N GLU A 369 -29.84 -16.18 -14.60
CA GLU A 369 -29.33 -17.53 -14.88
C GLU A 369 -29.99 -18.62 -13.99
N GLY A 370 -30.80 -18.21 -13.00
CA GLY A 370 -31.59 -19.10 -12.16
C GLY A 370 -30.99 -19.34 -10.77
N HIS A 371 -30.03 -18.54 -10.34
CA HIS A 371 -29.40 -18.64 -9.01
C HIS A 371 -30.13 -17.81 -7.95
N GLY A 372 -29.99 -18.22 -6.70
CA GLY A 372 -30.56 -17.51 -5.54
C GLY A 372 -29.85 -16.17 -5.29
N VAL A 373 -30.56 -15.21 -4.69
CA VAL A 373 -30.10 -13.83 -4.47
C VAL A 373 -28.82 -13.79 -3.64
N ALA A 374 -28.79 -14.51 -2.50
CA ALA A 374 -27.62 -14.54 -1.60
C ALA A 374 -26.40 -15.13 -2.31
N TRP A 375 -26.56 -16.22 -3.02
CA TRP A 375 -25.52 -16.86 -3.78
C TRP A 375 -25.03 -15.95 -4.92
N SER A 376 -25.93 -15.33 -5.68
CA SER A 376 -25.60 -14.43 -6.79
C SER A 376 -24.80 -13.21 -6.32
N TRP A 377 -25.23 -12.59 -5.22
CA TRP A 377 -24.51 -11.48 -4.61
C TRP A 377 -23.11 -11.90 -4.16
N HIS A 378 -23.00 -13.01 -3.44
CA HIS A 378 -21.71 -13.54 -2.98
C HIS A 378 -20.74 -13.81 -4.14
N GLN A 379 -21.23 -14.48 -5.20
CA GLN A 379 -20.42 -14.77 -6.39
C GLN A 379 -19.97 -13.50 -7.12
N ALA A 380 -20.84 -12.51 -7.22
CA ALA A 380 -20.49 -11.22 -7.83
C ALA A 380 -19.36 -10.50 -7.04
N ILE A 381 -19.49 -10.47 -5.72
CA ILE A 381 -18.45 -9.92 -4.81
C ILE A 381 -17.12 -10.66 -4.99
N GLU A 382 -17.11 -11.99 -4.93
CA GLU A 382 -15.86 -12.75 -5.01
C GLU A 382 -15.21 -12.68 -6.40
N ARG A 383 -16.00 -12.63 -7.48
CA ARG A 383 -15.45 -12.41 -8.84
C ARG A 383 -14.77 -11.04 -8.96
N MET A 384 -15.43 -9.98 -8.51
CA MET A 384 -14.87 -8.62 -8.57
C MET A 384 -13.67 -8.46 -7.61
N ALA A 385 -13.74 -8.96 -6.40
CA ALA A 385 -12.64 -8.94 -5.43
C ALA A 385 -11.43 -9.73 -5.94
N GLY A 386 -11.65 -10.89 -6.56
CA GLY A 386 -10.61 -11.68 -7.21
C GLY A 386 -9.92 -10.95 -8.37
N GLN A 387 -10.70 -10.25 -9.20
CA GLN A 387 -10.14 -9.43 -10.29
C GLN A 387 -9.26 -8.29 -9.75
N LEU A 388 -9.69 -7.58 -8.69
CA LEU A 388 -8.91 -6.52 -8.07
C LEU A 388 -7.60 -7.06 -7.47
N SER A 389 -7.66 -8.22 -6.82
CA SER A 389 -6.48 -8.86 -6.24
C SER A 389 -5.46 -9.31 -7.30
N ALA A 390 -5.96 -9.74 -8.47
CA ALA A 390 -5.11 -10.23 -9.57
C ALA A 390 -4.34 -9.13 -10.32
N LEU A 391 -4.69 -7.85 -10.13
CA LEU A 391 -4.05 -6.72 -10.80
C LEU A 391 -2.64 -6.39 -10.25
N GLY A 392 -2.17 -7.09 -9.21
CA GLY A 392 -0.81 -6.93 -8.68
C GLY A 392 -0.49 -5.56 -8.07
N ASN A 393 -1.51 -4.72 -7.87
CA ASN A 393 -1.37 -3.39 -7.28
C ASN A 393 -1.82 -3.43 -5.81
N PRO A 394 -0.95 -3.08 -4.83
CA PRO A 394 -1.28 -3.12 -3.40
C PRO A 394 -2.51 -2.30 -3.00
N VAL A 395 -2.72 -1.15 -3.64
CA VAL A 395 -3.87 -0.26 -3.37
C VAL A 395 -5.18 -0.91 -3.84
N LEU A 396 -5.15 -1.58 -5.01
CA LEU A 396 -6.31 -2.28 -5.54
C LEU A 396 -6.57 -3.59 -4.79
N ALA A 397 -5.52 -4.26 -4.31
CA ALA A 397 -5.65 -5.43 -3.44
C ALA A 397 -6.33 -5.07 -2.10
N ALA A 398 -6.02 -3.91 -1.51
CA ALA A 398 -6.73 -3.40 -0.33
C ALA A 398 -8.23 -3.17 -0.61
N ARG A 399 -8.59 -2.70 -1.80
CA ARG A 399 -9.99 -2.53 -2.22
C ARG A 399 -10.78 -3.83 -2.30
N SER A 400 -10.13 -4.97 -2.52
CA SER A 400 -10.79 -6.28 -2.49
C SER A 400 -11.33 -6.63 -1.10
N ALA A 401 -10.63 -6.24 -0.03
CA ALA A 401 -11.08 -6.40 1.34
C ALA A 401 -12.30 -5.51 1.65
N ASP A 402 -12.29 -4.25 1.18
CA ASP A 402 -13.42 -3.33 1.31
C ASP A 402 -14.67 -3.88 0.61
N LEU A 403 -14.50 -4.45 -0.60
CA LEU A 403 -15.60 -5.04 -1.36
C LEU A 403 -16.19 -6.27 -0.66
N ARG A 404 -15.35 -7.12 -0.07
CA ARG A 404 -15.80 -8.25 0.73
C ARG A 404 -16.52 -7.83 2.02
N ASP A 405 -16.06 -6.74 2.65
CA ASP A 405 -16.70 -6.21 3.86
C ASP A 405 -18.13 -5.75 3.55
N ILE A 406 -18.30 -4.91 2.51
CA ILE A 406 -19.63 -4.47 2.11
C ILE A 406 -20.50 -5.64 1.60
N GLY A 407 -19.86 -6.60 0.91
CA GLY A 407 -20.51 -7.84 0.45
C GLY A 407 -21.14 -8.64 1.57
N ARG A 408 -20.43 -8.86 2.66
CA ARG A 408 -20.90 -9.55 3.86
C ARG A 408 -22.05 -8.82 4.53
N ARG A 409 -22.00 -7.47 4.58
CA ARG A 409 -23.09 -6.68 5.17
C ARG A 409 -24.41 -6.82 4.41
N VAL A 410 -24.37 -6.75 3.09
CA VAL A 410 -25.56 -6.96 2.24
C VAL A 410 -26.07 -8.39 2.37
N LEU A 411 -25.16 -9.35 2.41
CA LEU A 411 -25.50 -10.77 2.56
C LEU A 411 -26.23 -11.04 3.87
N ALA A 412 -25.78 -10.42 4.98
CA ALA A 412 -26.47 -10.49 6.27
C ALA A 412 -27.87 -9.88 6.27
N GLN A 413 -28.14 -8.93 5.37
CA GLN A 413 -29.51 -8.39 5.17
C GLN A 413 -30.38 -9.27 4.27
N ILE A 414 -29.77 -9.99 3.31
CA ILE A 414 -30.49 -10.93 2.46
C ILE A 414 -30.86 -12.19 3.25
N ASP A 415 -29.92 -12.76 3.98
CA ASP A 415 -30.10 -13.98 4.77
C ASP A 415 -29.42 -13.87 6.15
N PRO A 416 -30.14 -13.42 7.18
CA PRO A 416 -29.62 -13.34 8.54
C PRO A 416 -29.21 -14.69 9.14
N GLY A 417 -29.66 -15.81 8.54
CA GLY A 417 -29.35 -17.16 9.02
C GLY A 417 -27.95 -17.65 8.64
N LEU A 418 -27.22 -16.94 7.77
CA LEU A 418 -25.89 -17.35 7.33
C LEU A 418 -24.80 -17.25 8.40
N GLY A 419 -25.15 -16.80 9.62
CA GLY A 419 -24.25 -16.85 10.79
C GLY A 419 -22.88 -16.22 10.51
N LEU A 420 -22.87 -15.03 9.85
CA LEU A 420 -21.65 -14.27 9.63
C LEU A 420 -21.08 -13.93 11.00
N GLY A 421 -20.01 -14.63 11.41
CA GLY A 421 -19.39 -14.51 12.73
C GLY A 421 -19.35 -13.05 13.18
N THR A 422 -20.26 -12.69 14.07
CA THR A 422 -20.42 -11.32 14.54
C THR A 422 -19.52 -11.13 15.76
N LEU A 423 -19.02 -9.93 15.95
CA LEU A 423 -18.31 -9.54 17.17
C LEU A 423 -19.19 -9.67 18.43
N ASP A 424 -20.46 -10.01 18.27
CA ASP A 424 -21.42 -10.26 19.36
C ASP A 424 -21.02 -11.47 20.22
N ASP A 425 -20.33 -12.45 19.63
CA ASP A 425 -19.86 -13.66 20.31
C ASP A 425 -18.58 -13.45 21.16
N LEU A 426 -18.05 -12.23 21.20
CA LEU A 426 -16.89 -11.92 22.03
C LEU A 426 -17.18 -12.16 23.52
N PRO A 427 -16.21 -12.70 24.28
CA PRO A 427 -16.31 -12.88 25.73
C PRO A 427 -16.62 -11.58 26.44
N GLN A 428 -17.25 -11.64 27.60
CA GLN A 428 -17.46 -10.46 28.45
C GLN A 428 -16.15 -9.98 29.10
N GLU A 429 -15.19 -10.89 29.30
CA GLU A 429 -13.85 -10.55 29.81
C GLU A 429 -12.96 -10.09 28.67
N PRO A 430 -12.03 -9.13 28.95
CA PRO A 430 -11.10 -8.66 27.93
C PRO A 430 -10.27 -9.81 27.31
N CYS A 431 -10.32 -9.92 25.98
CA CYS A 431 -9.64 -10.99 25.24
C CYS A 431 -8.62 -10.42 24.22
N ILE A 432 -7.73 -11.28 23.77
CA ILE A 432 -6.91 -11.04 22.58
C ILE A 432 -7.68 -11.58 21.38
N LEU A 433 -8.08 -10.67 20.50
CA LEU A 433 -8.76 -11.01 19.27
C LEU A 433 -7.75 -11.46 18.21
N VAL A 434 -7.89 -12.71 17.75
CA VAL A 434 -7.07 -13.28 16.68
C VAL A 434 -7.96 -13.52 15.47
N ALA A 435 -7.52 -13.09 14.30
CA ALA A 435 -8.24 -13.26 13.04
C ALA A 435 -7.27 -13.52 11.87
N ALA A 436 -7.80 -14.04 10.76
CA ALA A 436 -7.04 -14.08 9.52
C ALA A 436 -6.73 -12.67 9.02
N ASP A 437 -7.74 -11.82 8.94
CA ASP A 437 -7.70 -10.37 8.77
C ASP A 437 -8.95 -9.78 9.42
N LEU A 438 -8.96 -8.49 9.69
CA LEU A 438 -10.12 -7.79 10.23
C LEU A 438 -10.62 -6.78 9.20
N ALA A 439 -11.92 -6.81 8.94
CA ALA A 439 -12.52 -5.77 8.14
C ALA A 439 -12.49 -4.42 8.89
N PRO A 440 -12.43 -3.30 8.17
CA PRO A 440 -12.48 -1.97 8.79
C PRO A 440 -13.70 -1.79 9.68
N SER A 441 -14.84 -2.30 9.25
CA SER A 441 -16.10 -2.24 9.98
C SER A 441 -16.08 -3.03 11.28
N ASP A 442 -15.46 -4.21 11.26
CA ASP A 442 -15.28 -5.02 12.46
C ASP A 442 -14.41 -4.27 13.47
N THR A 443 -13.30 -3.70 13.00
CA THR A 443 -12.37 -2.95 13.86
C THR A 443 -13.03 -1.70 14.47
N ALA A 444 -13.82 -0.95 13.70
CA ALA A 444 -14.53 0.25 14.20
C ALA A 444 -15.62 -0.08 15.22
N ALA A 445 -16.23 -1.27 15.09
CA ALA A 445 -17.27 -1.74 16.00
C ALA A 445 -16.72 -2.37 17.30
N LEU A 446 -15.40 -2.57 17.43
CA LEU A 446 -14.79 -3.17 18.61
C LEU A 446 -15.11 -2.39 19.90
N ASP A 447 -15.56 -3.13 20.88
CA ASP A 447 -15.64 -2.65 22.26
C ASP A 447 -14.29 -2.83 22.96
N THR A 448 -13.58 -1.72 23.20
CA THR A 448 -12.27 -1.73 23.85
C THR A 448 -12.30 -2.22 25.30
N ARG A 449 -13.49 -2.41 25.87
CA ARG A 449 -13.66 -3.05 27.19
C ARG A 449 -13.62 -4.58 27.09
N ARG A 450 -13.92 -5.13 25.90
CA ARG A 450 -13.96 -6.59 25.65
C ARG A 450 -12.75 -7.08 24.83
N VAL A 451 -12.07 -6.18 24.12
CA VAL A 451 -10.85 -6.49 23.34
C VAL A 451 -9.69 -5.72 23.95
N ALA A 452 -8.71 -6.47 24.46
CA ALA A 452 -7.50 -5.90 25.05
C ALA A 452 -6.39 -5.68 24.01
N GLY A 453 -6.34 -6.50 22.96
CA GLY A 453 -5.35 -6.43 21.89
C GLY A 453 -5.77 -7.25 20.68
N ILE A 454 -5.10 -7.04 19.55
CA ILE A 454 -5.42 -7.65 18.26
C ILE A 454 -4.19 -8.32 17.68
N ALA A 455 -4.36 -9.51 17.08
CA ALA A 455 -3.33 -10.13 16.28
C ALA A 455 -3.94 -10.71 15.00
N THR A 456 -3.39 -10.41 13.82
CA THR A 456 -3.88 -10.93 12.54
C THR A 456 -2.82 -11.73 11.80
N ALA A 457 -3.28 -12.79 11.11
CA ALA A 457 -2.41 -13.64 10.30
C ALA A 457 -1.92 -12.93 9.04
N LEU A 458 -2.76 -12.07 8.48
CA LEU A 458 -2.53 -11.29 7.27
C LEU A 458 -2.52 -9.80 7.60
N GLY A 459 -2.43 -8.96 6.57
CA GLY A 459 -2.48 -7.50 6.69
C GLY A 459 -1.09 -6.88 6.83
N GLY A 460 -1.08 -5.55 6.87
CA GLY A 460 0.15 -4.75 7.01
C GLY A 460 -0.04 -3.59 8.00
N PRO A 461 1.04 -2.93 8.44
CA PRO A 461 0.97 -1.85 9.43
C PRO A 461 0.24 -0.59 8.92
N THR A 462 0.01 -0.51 7.62
CA THR A 462 -0.73 0.57 6.94
C THR A 462 -2.14 0.16 6.54
N SER A 463 -2.58 -1.07 6.88
CA SER A 463 -3.97 -1.51 6.62
C SER A 463 -4.98 -0.67 7.40
N HIS A 464 -6.21 -0.61 6.92
CA HIS A 464 -7.29 0.13 7.58
C HIS A 464 -7.53 -0.38 9.01
N SER A 465 -7.50 -1.69 9.22
CA SER A 465 -7.61 -2.31 10.54
C SER A 465 -6.48 -1.88 11.50
N ALA A 466 -5.24 -1.81 11.00
CA ALA A 466 -4.10 -1.35 11.79
C ALA A 466 -4.20 0.15 12.15
N ILE A 467 -4.69 0.98 11.23
CA ILE A 467 -4.93 2.41 11.48
C ILE A 467 -6.00 2.59 12.55
N LEU A 468 -7.14 1.91 12.42
CA LEU A 468 -8.23 1.97 13.40
C LEU A 468 -7.81 1.41 14.77
N ALA A 469 -7.02 0.32 14.83
CA ALA A 469 -6.48 -0.20 16.08
C ALA A 469 -5.61 0.85 16.80
N ARG A 470 -4.79 1.59 16.06
CA ARG A 470 -4.00 2.71 16.61
C ARG A 470 -4.86 3.83 17.14
N THR A 471 -5.90 4.21 16.41
CA THR A 471 -6.86 5.24 16.84
C THR A 471 -7.62 4.82 18.10
N LEU A 472 -7.99 3.53 18.20
CA LEU A 472 -8.64 2.97 19.38
C LEU A 472 -7.68 2.73 20.57
N GLY A 473 -6.37 2.86 20.35
CA GLY A 473 -5.35 2.60 21.37
C GLY A 473 -5.19 1.12 21.73
N LEU A 474 -5.61 0.20 20.83
CA LEU A 474 -5.49 -1.23 21.05
C LEU A 474 -4.12 -1.72 20.54
N PRO A 475 -3.28 -2.37 21.39
CA PRO A 475 -2.06 -3.03 20.95
C PRO A 475 -2.34 -4.02 19.83
N SER A 476 -1.55 -3.95 18.74
CA SER A 476 -1.84 -4.79 17.57
C SER A 476 -0.58 -5.28 16.87
N VAL A 477 -0.62 -6.56 16.47
CA VAL A 477 0.39 -7.25 15.64
C VAL A 477 -0.31 -7.79 14.40
N VAL A 478 0.27 -7.54 13.21
CA VAL A 478 -0.25 -8.02 11.93
C VAL A 478 0.77 -8.94 11.25
N ALA A 479 0.34 -9.63 10.17
CA ALA A 479 1.20 -10.56 9.42
C ALA A 479 1.85 -11.66 10.28
N GLY A 480 1.13 -12.18 11.28
CA GLY A 480 1.61 -13.28 12.15
C GLY A 480 1.60 -14.66 11.50
N GLY A 481 1.14 -14.77 10.23
CA GLY A 481 1.08 -16.04 9.50
C GLY A 481 -0.03 -16.98 9.94
N ALA A 482 -0.18 -18.09 9.20
CA ALA A 482 -1.25 -19.07 9.45
C ALA A 482 -1.11 -19.79 10.81
N GLU A 483 0.11 -19.85 11.36
CA GLU A 483 0.36 -20.45 12.68
C GLU A 483 -0.43 -19.74 13.80
N LEU A 484 -0.63 -18.42 13.67
CA LEU A 484 -1.39 -17.64 14.63
C LEU A 484 -2.84 -18.14 14.77
N LEU A 485 -3.46 -18.58 13.68
CA LEU A 485 -4.83 -19.11 13.68
C LEU A 485 -4.94 -20.53 14.23
N SER A 486 -3.89 -21.33 14.05
CA SER A 486 -3.87 -22.74 14.47
C SER A 486 -3.50 -22.92 15.93
N GLN A 487 -2.82 -21.95 16.54
CA GLN A 487 -2.37 -22.04 17.92
C GLN A 487 -3.37 -21.47 18.90
N ALA A 488 -4.40 -22.24 19.16
CA ALA A 488 -5.09 -22.21 20.44
C ALA A 488 -6.13 -21.11 20.69
N ALA A 489 -7.32 -21.32 20.17
CA ALA A 489 -8.51 -20.77 20.82
C ALA A 489 -8.50 -21.10 22.32
N GLY A 490 -8.52 -20.10 23.18
CA GLY A 490 -8.61 -20.25 24.63
C GLY A 490 -7.30 -20.28 25.40
N SER A 491 -6.12 -20.26 24.74
CA SER A 491 -4.84 -20.01 25.43
C SER A 491 -4.74 -18.58 25.94
N ILE A 492 -3.84 -18.31 26.85
CA ILE A 492 -3.49 -16.96 27.26
C ILE A 492 -2.38 -16.46 26.35
N ALA A 493 -2.49 -15.22 25.84
CA ALA A 493 -1.45 -14.61 25.04
C ALA A 493 -1.07 -13.22 25.55
N ILE A 494 0.16 -12.82 25.25
CA ILE A 494 0.65 -11.46 25.40
C ILE A 494 0.93 -10.93 23.98
N VAL A 495 0.24 -9.86 23.58
CA VAL A 495 0.46 -9.15 22.32
C VAL A 495 1.33 -7.94 22.61
N ASP A 496 2.49 -7.90 21.98
CA ASP A 496 3.45 -6.80 22.05
C ASP A 496 3.42 -6.04 20.72
N GLY A 497 2.60 -5.01 20.67
CA GLY A 497 2.44 -4.15 19.51
C GLY A 497 3.61 -3.19 19.28
N ASP A 498 4.54 -3.06 20.22
CA ASP A 498 5.77 -2.28 20.07
C ASP A 498 6.83 -3.07 19.31
N THR A 499 6.92 -4.39 19.55
CA THR A 499 7.93 -5.26 18.91
C THR A 499 7.38 -6.16 17.82
N GLY A 500 6.05 -6.20 17.62
CA GLY A 500 5.40 -7.07 16.63
C GLY A 500 5.42 -8.56 17.03
N ARG A 501 5.36 -8.87 18.31
CA ARG A 501 5.44 -10.26 18.83
C ARG A 501 4.17 -10.65 19.55
N VAL A 502 3.79 -11.91 19.37
CA VAL A 502 2.72 -12.55 20.15
C VAL A 502 3.32 -13.72 20.92
N TRP A 503 3.22 -13.65 22.24
CA TRP A 503 3.71 -14.66 23.15
C TRP A 503 2.56 -15.56 23.60
N LEU A 504 2.68 -16.87 23.40
CA LEU A 504 1.62 -17.84 23.71
C LEU A 504 1.98 -18.62 24.97
N ASP A 505 0.95 -18.95 25.75
CA ASP A 505 1.04 -19.69 27.00
C ASP A 505 2.18 -19.22 27.94
N PRO A 506 2.23 -17.89 28.23
CA PRO A 506 3.25 -17.31 29.10
C PRO A 506 3.10 -17.88 30.52
N SER A 507 4.22 -18.03 31.21
CA SER A 507 4.24 -18.45 32.62
C SER A 507 3.62 -17.38 33.54
N GLU A 508 3.24 -17.77 34.75
CA GLU A 508 2.75 -16.78 35.74
C GLU A 508 3.79 -15.68 36.05
N ALA A 509 5.09 -15.98 35.96
CA ALA A 509 6.15 -14.99 36.10
C ALA A 509 6.16 -14.01 34.94
N ASP A 510 5.95 -14.48 33.70
CA ASP A 510 5.83 -13.62 32.51
C ASP A 510 4.59 -12.72 32.61
N LEU A 511 3.45 -13.29 33.02
CA LEU A 511 2.20 -12.55 33.22
C LEU A 511 2.33 -11.48 34.29
N ALA A 512 2.96 -11.80 35.43
CA ALA A 512 3.19 -10.84 36.50
C ALA A 512 4.10 -9.69 36.03
N SER A 513 5.19 -10.00 35.31
CA SER A 513 6.10 -9.03 34.72
C SER A 513 5.40 -8.14 33.70
N ALA A 514 4.59 -8.71 32.80
CA ALA A 514 3.85 -7.96 31.79
C ALA A 514 2.78 -7.05 32.41
N ARG A 515 2.05 -7.52 33.43
CA ARG A 515 1.10 -6.68 34.18
C ARG A 515 1.80 -5.52 34.88
N GLY A 516 2.97 -5.77 35.49
CA GLY A 516 3.80 -4.72 36.10
C GLY A 516 4.22 -3.65 35.07
N TRP A 517 4.67 -4.09 33.88
CA TRP A 517 5.04 -3.20 32.78
C TRP A 517 3.86 -2.34 32.28
N ILE A 518 2.67 -2.93 32.08
CA ILE A 518 1.47 -2.23 31.66
C ILE A 518 1.09 -1.17 32.72
N ALA A 519 1.13 -1.53 34.01
CA ALA A 519 0.82 -0.61 35.10
C ALA A 519 1.83 0.55 35.17
N GLU A 520 3.11 0.30 35.00
CA GLU A 520 4.15 1.33 34.97
C GLU A 520 3.93 2.31 33.81
N ILE A 521 3.67 1.80 32.60
CA ILE A 521 3.37 2.64 31.42
C ILE A 521 2.11 3.47 31.67
N ALA A 522 1.05 2.87 32.21
CA ALA A 522 -0.19 3.57 32.52
C ALA A 522 0.03 4.68 33.56
N ALA A 523 0.76 4.40 34.64
CA ALA A 523 1.08 5.38 35.67
C ALA A 523 1.93 6.54 35.10
N ARG A 524 2.90 6.24 34.24
CA ARG A 524 3.72 7.24 33.57
C ARG A 524 2.86 8.14 32.67
N ARG A 525 2.00 7.56 31.81
CA ARG A 525 1.08 8.34 30.97
C ARG A 525 0.14 9.22 31.78
N ALA A 526 -0.40 8.71 32.87
CA ALA A 526 -1.26 9.49 33.77
C ALA A 526 -0.50 10.67 34.40
N ALA A 527 0.75 10.50 34.79
CA ALA A 527 1.60 11.57 35.30
C ALA A 527 1.94 12.60 34.22
N GLU A 528 2.26 12.17 33.03
CA GLU A 528 2.53 13.02 31.86
C GLU A 528 1.27 13.88 31.53
N GLU A 529 0.11 13.27 31.54
CA GLU A 529 -1.17 13.91 31.24
C GLU A 529 -1.58 14.90 32.32
N ALA A 530 -1.38 14.58 33.60
CA ALA A 530 -1.66 15.49 34.70
C ALA A 530 -0.86 16.81 34.62
N GLU A 531 0.32 16.76 34.04
CA GLU A 531 1.21 17.91 33.89
C GLU A 531 1.30 18.50 32.46
N ARG A 532 0.41 18.09 31.55
CA ARG A 532 0.46 18.48 30.14
C ARG A 532 0.35 19.98 29.88
N SER A 533 -0.39 20.70 30.73
CA SER A 533 -0.56 22.16 30.64
C SER A 533 0.69 22.96 31.04
N ARG A 534 1.65 22.36 31.76
CA ARG A 534 2.88 23.04 32.14
C ARG A 534 3.83 23.22 30.94
N PRO A 535 4.50 24.37 30.79
CA PRO A 535 5.43 24.61 29.72
C PRO A 535 6.62 23.64 29.75
N ALA A 536 7.23 23.41 28.60
CA ALA A 536 8.42 22.58 28.45
C ALA A 536 9.66 23.42 28.79
N VAL A 537 10.00 23.45 30.08
CA VAL A 537 11.18 24.14 30.61
C VAL A 537 12.10 23.10 31.24
N THR A 538 13.34 23.05 30.79
CA THR A 538 14.36 22.17 31.38
C THR A 538 14.64 22.55 32.85
N ARG A 539 15.31 21.66 33.61
CA ARG A 539 15.64 21.90 35.01
C ARG A 539 16.52 23.14 35.23
N ASP A 540 17.34 23.49 34.26
CA ASP A 540 18.22 24.66 34.23
C ASP A 540 17.56 25.88 33.58
N GLY A 541 16.24 25.85 33.32
CA GLY A 541 15.46 27.01 32.92
C GLY A 541 15.38 27.28 31.42
N HIS A 542 15.91 26.40 30.55
CA HIS A 542 15.78 26.57 29.11
C HIS A 542 14.36 26.19 28.65
N GLN A 543 13.70 27.10 27.96
CA GLN A 543 12.33 26.92 27.45
C GLN A 543 12.36 26.49 26.00
N VAL A 544 11.53 25.48 25.65
CA VAL A 544 11.27 25.04 24.29
C VAL A 544 9.79 25.21 24.01
N ALA A 545 9.43 25.88 22.91
CA ALA A 545 8.04 26.04 22.51
C ALA A 545 7.49 24.70 21.99
N ILE A 546 6.31 24.31 22.46
CA ILE A 546 5.67 23.04 22.10
C ILE A 546 4.35 23.31 21.39
N ALA A 547 4.36 23.08 20.09
CA ALA A 547 3.25 23.35 19.20
C ALA A 547 2.62 22.05 18.66
N ALA A 548 1.40 22.16 18.16
CA ALA A 548 0.70 21.04 17.55
C ALA A 548 0.71 21.10 16.01
N ASN A 549 0.74 19.93 15.39
CA ASN A 549 0.43 19.74 13.99
C ASN A 549 -1.07 19.49 13.85
N VAL A 550 -1.81 20.44 13.30
CA VAL A 550 -3.25 20.31 13.06
C VAL A 550 -3.58 20.85 11.66
N ASN A 551 -4.64 20.35 11.07
CA ASN A 551 -5.01 20.73 9.71
C ASN A 551 -6.35 21.51 9.68
N ARG A 552 -7.22 21.34 10.68
CA ARG A 552 -8.58 21.88 10.70
C ARG A 552 -8.91 22.55 12.03
N PRO A 553 -9.83 23.53 12.03
CA PRO A 553 -10.22 24.27 13.24
C PRO A 553 -10.78 23.38 14.37
N ASP A 554 -11.49 22.31 14.01
CA ASP A 554 -12.07 21.35 14.96
C ASP A 554 -11.02 20.58 15.79
N GLN A 555 -9.77 20.49 15.30
CA GLN A 555 -8.65 19.82 15.98
C GLN A 555 -7.93 20.71 16.99
N VAL A 556 -8.14 22.02 16.92
CA VAL A 556 -7.41 22.98 17.79
C VAL A 556 -7.76 22.79 19.26
N ALA A 557 -9.03 22.59 19.57
CA ALA A 557 -9.48 22.41 20.95
C ALA A 557 -8.80 21.21 21.63
N GLU A 558 -8.68 20.08 20.91
CA GLU A 558 -7.97 18.90 21.39
C GLU A 558 -6.48 19.18 21.57
N ALA A 559 -5.85 19.84 20.60
CA ALA A 559 -4.43 20.18 20.65
C ALA A 559 -4.10 21.04 21.89
N LEU A 560 -4.93 22.05 22.18
CA LEU A 560 -4.78 22.89 23.36
C LEU A 560 -5.05 22.12 24.66
N ALA A 561 -6.05 21.23 24.67
CA ALA A 561 -6.35 20.37 25.82
C ALA A 561 -5.19 19.40 26.12
N GLN A 562 -4.46 18.95 25.12
CA GLN A 562 -3.25 18.14 25.28
C GLN A 562 -1.99 18.96 25.63
N GLY A 563 -2.12 20.27 25.80
CA GLY A 563 -1.05 21.16 26.26
C GLY A 563 -0.25 21.82 25.13
N GLY A 564 -0.78 21.88 23.92
CA GLY A 564 -0.20 22.65 22.81
C GLY A 564 -0.20 24.15 23.12
N GLU A 565 0.90 24.83 22.80
CA GLU A 565 1.10 26.26 23.03
C GLU A 565 0.73 27.12 21.81
N GLY A 566 0.49 26.45 20.68
CA GLY A 566 0.10 27.00 19.38
C GLY A 566 0.04 25.93 18.32
N VAL A 567 -0.07 26.34 17.07
CA VAL A 567 -0.02 25.49 15.88
C VAL A 567 1.25 25.78 15.09
N GLY A 568 2.24 24.88 15.19
CA GLY A 568 3.53 24.99 14.49
C GLY A 568 3.48 24.47 13.07
N LEU A 569 2.43 23.70 12.70
CA LEU A 569 2.17 23.30 11.33
C LEU A 569 0.67 23.11 11.08
N MET A 570 0.10 24.01 10.28
CA MET A 570 -1.16 23.79 9.58
C MET A 570 -0.85 23.43 8.12
N ARG A 571 -1.21 22.22 7.71
CA ARG A 571 -1.16 21.82 6.30
C ARG A 571 -2.40 22.30 5.57
N THR A 572 -2.26 22.72 4.31
CA THR A 572 -3.37 23.29 3.52
C THR A 572 -3.84 22.39 2.38
N GLU A 573 -3.20 21.26 2.16
CA GLU A 573 -3.54 20.33 1.07
C GLU A 573 -4.99 19.83 1.17
N PHE A 574 -5.51 19.62 2.39
CA PHE A 574 -6.88 19.15 2.61
C PHE A 574 -7.95 20.11 2.06
N LEU A 575 -7.61 21.39 1.88
CA LEU A 575 -8.52 22.36 1.24
C LEU A 575 -8.73 22.08 -0.24
N PHE A 576 -7.79 21.36 -0.88
CA PHE A 576 -7.78 21.03 -2.30
C PHE A 576 -8.15 19.57 -2.58
N LEU A 577 -7.98 18.69 -1.57
CA LEU A 577 -8.32 17.29 -1.69
C LEU A 577 -9.84 17.08 -1.61
N GLU A 578 -10.32 15.99 -2.21
CA GLU A 578 -11.74 15.57 -2.17
C GLU A 578 -12.73 16.61 -2.76
N ARG A 579 -12.25 17.45 -3.69
CA ARG A 579 -13.05 18.47 -4.37
C ARG A 579 -12.94 18.33 -5.89
N GLY A 580 -13.94 18.86 -6.58
CA GLY A 580 -13.94 18.96 -8.05
C GLY A 580 -13.28 20.21 -8.60
N ASP A 581 -12.96 21.21 -7.75
CA ASP A 581 -12.41 22.52 -8.11
C ASP A 581 -11.43 23.02 -7.04
N SER A 582 -10.66 24.06 -7.38
CA SER A 582 -9.77 24.72 -6.42
C SER A 582 -10.58 25.58 -5.44
N PRO A 583 -10.21 25.62 -4.14
CA PRO A 583 -10.89 26.49 -3.19
C PRO A 583 -10.70 27.96 -3.55
N SER A 584 -11.78 28.73 -3.47
CA SER A 584 -11.75 30.17 -3.64
C SER A 584 -10.96 30.88 -2.55
N GLU A 585 -10.62 32.15 -2.75
CA GLU A 585 -9.99 33.01 -1.74
C GLU A 585 -10.86 33.07 -0.47
N ASP A 586 -12.21 33.22 -0.63
CA ASP A 586 -13.13 33.36 0.51
C ASP A 586 -13.25 32.05 1.31
N GLU A 587 -13.27 30.90 0.67
CA GLU A 587 -13.30 29.61 1.35
C GLU A 587 -12.02 29.39 2.16
N GLN A 588 -10.85 29.70 1.57
CA GLN A 588 -9.57 29.60 2.28
C GLN A 588 -9.51 30.59 3.46
N PHE A 589 -9.94 31.83 3.24
CA PHE A 589 -10.02 32.87 4.29
C PHE A 589 -10.88 32.40 5.47
N ALA A 590 -12.06 31.83 5.20
CA ALA A 590 -12.95 31.35 6.26
C ALA A 590 -12.28 30.30 7.14
N VAL A 591 -11.51 29.38 6.55
CA VAL A 591 -10.78 28.35 7.31
C VAL A 591 -9.64 28.95 8.12
N TYR A 592 -8.80 29.82 7.53
CA TYR A 592 -7.70 30.45 8.25
C TYR A 592 -8.23 31.33 9.41
N ARG A 593 -9.31 32.02 9.18
CA ARG A 593 -9.98 32.83 10.24
C ARG A 593 -10.48 31.96 11.38
N ALA A 594 -11.16 30.85 11.05
CA ALA A 594 -11.63 29.90 12.06
C ALA A 594 -10.48 29.27 12.87
N MET A 595 -9.32 29.02 12.24
CA MET A 595 -8.12 28.55 12.96
C MET A 595 -7.60 29.60 13.95
N ILE A 596 -7.49 30.85 13.52
CA ILE A 596 -7.03 31.95 14.37
C ILE A 596 -7.99 32.14 15.54
N ASP A 597 -9.30 32.13 15.30
CA ASP A 597 -10.32 32.29 16.33
C ASP A 597 -10.27 31.16 17.38
N ALA A 598 -10.09 29.90 16.91
CA ALA A 598 -9.97 28.75 17.79
C ALA A 598 -8.68 28.78 18.67
N LEU A 599 -7.62 29.44 18.19
CA LEU A 599 -6.34 29.56 18.91
C LEU A 599 -6.33 30.62 19.99
N ASP A 600 -7.28 31.55 19.99
CA ASP A 600 -7.44 32.59 21.03
C ASP A 600 -6.11 33.33 21.32
N GLY A 601 -5.50 33.91 20.26
CA GLY A 601 -4.28 34.70 20.35
C GLY A 601 -2.96 33.89 20.41
N ARG A 602 -3.00 32.57 20.29
CA ARG A 602 -1.79 31.74 20.20
C ARG A 602 -1.27 31.66 18.76
N PRO A 603 0.05 31.39 18.57
CA PRO A 603 0.66 31.39 17.24
C PRO A 603 0.08 30.30 16.31
N LEU A 604 -0.01 30.68 15.03
CA LEU A 604 -0.41 29.83 13.91
C LEU A 604 0.62 29.91 12.78
N ILE A 605 1.25 28.80 12.46
CA ILE A 605 2.11 28.68 11.27
C ILE A 605 1.34 27.92 10.18
N VAL A 606 1.06 28.60 9.07
CA VAL A 606 0.37 28.02 7.92
C VAL A 606 1.37 27.68 6.83
N ARG A 607 1.47 26.42 6.48
CA ARG A 607 2.24 25.96 5.33
C ARG A 607 1.41 26.16 4.06
N THR A 608 1.98 26.89 3.08
CA THR A 608 1.36 27.00 1.77
C THR A 608 1.29 25.65 1.07
N LEU A 609 0.47 25.57 0.04
CA LEU A 609 0.11 24.34 -0.65
C LEU A 609 1.34 23.50 -1.05
N ASP A 610 1.36 22.23 -0.64
CA ASP A 610 2.37 21.22 -0.99
C ASP A 610 1.70 20.03 -1.68
N ILE A 611 1.22 20.26 -2.90
CA ILE A 611 0.65 19.25 -3.79
C ILE A 611 1.69 18.85 -4.84
N GLY A 612 1.64 17.61 -5.26
CA GLY A 612 2.59 16.92 -6.11
C GLY A 612 3.13 15.68 -5.40
N GLY A 613 3.97 14.90 -6.05
CA GLY A 613 4.41 13.63 -5.49
C GLY A 613 3.28 12.60 -5.48
N ASP A 614 2.93 12.13 -4.29
CA ASP A 614 1.89 11.14 -4.03
C ASP A 614 0.45 11.71 -3.99
N LYS A 615 0.32 13.04 -3.86
CA LYS A 615 -0.96 13.72 -3.73
C LYS A 615 -1.46 14.18 -5.09
N GLN A 616 -2.23 13.32 -5.76
CA GLN A 616 -2.88 13.67 -7.01
C GLN A 616 -4.19 14.42 -6.74
N VAL A 617 -4.32 15.59 -7.36
CA VAL A 617 -5.53 16.41 -7.33
C VAL A 617 -6.02 16.56 -8.77
N PRO A 618 -7.03 15.77 -9.19
CA PRO A 618 -7.44 15.69 -10.60
C PRO A 618 -7.77 17.03 -11.23
N HIS A 619 -8.46 17.92 -10.53
CA HIS A 619 -8.86 19.23 -11.05
C HIS A 619 -7.71 20.22 -11.26
N LEU A 620 -6.51 19.95 -10.71
CA LEU A 620 -5.33 20.80 -10.96
C LEU A 620 -4.62 20.47 -12.27
N HIS A 621 -4.97 19.34 -12.92
CA HIS A 621 -4.41 18.90 -14.20
C HIS A 621 -2.87 18.92 -14.23
N LEU A 622 -2.24 18.43 -13.15
CA LEU A 622 -0.78 18.35 -13.07
C LEU A 622 -0.27 17.26 -14.03
N PRO A 623 0.84 17.51 -14.74
CA PRO A 623 1.41 16.50 -15.62
C PRO A 623 1.88 15.27 -14.82
N LYS A 624 1.73 14.10 -15.42
CA LYS A 624 2.26 12.87 -14.84
C LYS A 624 3.79 12.88 -14.96
N GLU A 625 4.47 12.66 -13.86
CA GLU A 625 5.93 12.63 -13.77
C GLU A 625 6.42 11.21 -13.43
N GLU A 626 7.60 10.83 -13.93
CA GLU A 626 8.21 9.53 -13.61
C GLU A 626 8.69 9.44 -12.16
N ASN A 627 9.17 10.57 -11.62
CA ASN A 627 9.64 10.70 -10.24
C ASN A 627 8.91 11.84 -9.52
N PRO A 628 7.63 11.67 -9.16
CA PRO A 628 6.78 12.76 -8.67
C PRO A 628 7.33 13.47 -7.43
N PHE A 629 8.03 12.76 -6.53
CA PHE A 629 8.65 13.36 -5.35
C PHE A 629 9.83 14.30 -5.68
N LEU A 630 10.47 14.14 -6.84
CA LEU A 630 11.56 14.98 -7.33
C LEU A 630 11.09 16.04 -8.34
N GLY A 631 9.81 16.04 -8.66
CA GLY A 631 9.21 16.85 -9.70
C GLY A 631 8.71 18.23 -9.24
N VAL A 632 7.63 18.67 -9.87
CA VAL A 632 7.00 19.99 -9.65
C VAL A 632 6.02 19.89 -8.48
N ARG A 633 6.46 20.22 -7.27
CA ARG A 633 5.64 20.28 -6.05
C ARG A 633 6.02 21.48 -5.17
N GLY A 634 5.18 21.79 -4.19
CA GLY A 634 5.43 22.82 -3.18
C GLY A 634 5.74 24.17 -3.79
N ALA A 635 6.79 24.84 -3.32
CA ALA A 635 7.21 26.17 -3.80
C ALA A 635 7.45 26.20 -5.32
N ARG A 636 8.01 25.15 -5.93
CA ARG A 636 8.21 25.06 -7.38
C ARG A 636 6.90 25.09 -8.16
N LEU A 637 5.86 24.44 -7.64
CA LEU A 637 4.52 24.47 -8.22
C LEU A 637 3.92 25.87 -8.08
N LEU A 638 3.96 26.44 -6.89
CA LEU A 638 3.36 27.74 -6.60
C LEU A 638 3.97 28.88 -7.43
N LEU A 639 5.29 28.86 -7.65
CA LEU A 639 5.96 29.84 -8.51
C LEU A 639 5.52 29.72 -9.99
N ARG A 640 5.15 28.53 -10.45
CA ARG A 640 4.66 28.27 -11.81
C ARG A 640 3.15 28.44 -11.97
N ARG A 641 2.40 28.40 -10.86
CA ARG A 641 0.95 28.48 -10.82
C ARG A 641 0.50 29.66 -9.93
N PRO A 642 0.65 30.91 -10.41
CA PRO A 642 0.17 32.09 -9.67
C PRO A 642 -1.32 32.03 -9.36
N ASP A 643 -2.10 31.34 -10.17
CA ASP A 643 -3.53 31.08 -9.98
C ASP A 643 -3.84 30.26 -8.71
N LEU A 644 -2.89 29.49 -8.20
CA LEU A 644 -2.99 28.78 -6.91
C LEU A 644 -2.38 29.60 -5.77
N LEU A 645 -1.24 30.25 -6.01
CA LEU A 645 -0.51 30.98 -4.99
C LEU A 645 -1.22 32.26 -4.56
N GLU A 646 -1.68 33.09 -5.52
CA GLU A 646 -2.22 34.41 -5.22
C GLU A 646 -3.50 34.37 -4.39
N PRO A 647 -4.52 33.53 -4.70
CA PRO A 647 -5.70 33.41 -3.82
C PRO A 647 -5.34 32.94 -2.41
N GLN A 648 -4.38 32.03 -2.26
CA GLN A 648 -3.93 31.55 -0.96
C GLN A 648 -3.27 32.66 -0.15
N LEU A 649 -2.35 33.42 -0.74
CA LEU A 649 -1.68 34.54 -0.08
C LEU A 649 -2.70 35.62 0.30
N ARG A 650 -3.63 35.96 -0.57
CA ARG A 650 -4.69 36.95 -0.30
C ARG A 650 -5.56 36.51 0.87
N ALA A 651 -5.96 35.26 0.92
CA ALA A 651 -6.73 34.70 2.03
C ALA A 651 -5.96 34.77 3.35
N LEU A 652 -4.67 34.44 3.35
CA LEU A 652 -3.78 34.48 4.54
C LEU A 652 -3.60 35.93 5.04
N TYR A 653 -3.31 36.88 4.14
CA TYR A 653 -3.14 38.28 4.53
C TYR A 653 -4.46 38.94 4.98
N ARG A 654 -5.60 38.57 4.42
CA ARG A 654 -6.92 38.98 4.90
C ARG A 654 -7.17 38.46 6.32
N ALA A 655 -6.86 37.20 6.56
CA ALA A 655 -7.02 36.60 7.89
C ALA A 655 -6.10 37.28 8.94
N ALA A 656 -4.87 37.60 8.58
CA ALA A 656 -3.92 38.29 9.44
C ALA A 656 -4.34 39.74 9.76
N LYS A 657 -5.05 40.41 8.83
CA LYS A 657 -5.50 41.79 9.00
C LYS A 657 -6.55 41.95 10.13
N GLU A 658 -7.37 40.93 10.35
CA GLU A 658 -8.45 40.97 11.34
C GLU A 658 -7.99 40.61 12.75
N SER A 659 -6.80 40.21 12.97
CA SER A 659 -6.06 39.87 14.19
C SER A 659 -5.47 38.46 14.12
N GLY A 660 -4.43 38.20 14.87
CA GLY A 660 -3.83 36.89 15.07
C GLY A 660 -2.33 36.89 14.89
N ASP A 661 -1.71 35.97 15.60
CA ASP A 661 -0.28 35.67 15.43
C ASP A 661 -0.13 34.58 14.36
N LEU A 662 -0.12 35.05 13.09
CA LEU A 662 -0.05 34.19 11.90
C LEU A 662 1.31 34.32 11.24
N SER A 663 1.93 33.20 10.90
CA SER A 663 3.15 33.12 10.08
C SER A 663 2.90 32.27 8.85
N ILE A 664 3.52 32.64 7.73
CA ILE A 664 3.45 31.92 6.45
C ILE A 664 4.72 31.10 6.27
N MET A 665 4.59 29.85 5.90
CA MET A 665 5.71 28.94 5.67
C MET A 665 5.66 28.30 4.29
N PHE A 666 6.73 28.38 3.51
CA PHE A 666 6.84 27.79 2.18
C PHE A 666 7.55 26.43 2.23
N PRO A 667 6.92 25.36 1.66
CA PRO A 667 7.51 24.03 1.59
C PRO A 667 8.50 23.91 0.43
N MET A 668 9.35 22.88 0.45
CA MET A 668 10.19 22.43 -0.68
C MET A 668 11.14 23.47 -1.26
N ILE A 669 11.60 24.43 -0.46
CA ILE A 669 12.59 25.43 -0.88
C ILE A 669 13.96 24.78 -1.10
N THR A 670 14.62 25.14 -2.20
CA THR A 670 15.95 24.65 -2.56
C THR A 670 16.99 25.75 -2.76
N SER A 671 16.57 27.02 -2.90
CA SER A 671 17.47 28.14 -3.16
C SER A 671 16.94 29.44 -2.59
N ALA A 672 17.89 30.42 -2.36
CA ALA A 672 17.52 31.76 -1.96
C ALA A 672 16.69 32.49 -3.04
N ALA A 673 16.95 32.21 -4.31
CA ALA A 673 16.21 32.82 -5.41
C ALA A 673 14.71 32.48 -5.40
N GLU A 674 14.37 31.20 -5.09
CA GLU A 674 12.97 30.78 -4.90
C GLU A 674 12.30 31.56 -3.75
N LEU A 675 13.00 31.68 -2.62
CA LEU A 675 12.47 32.40 -1.45
C LEU A 675 12.30 33.89 -1.73
N VAL A 676 13.26 34.54 -2.38
CA VAL A 676 13.16 35.95 -2.76
C VAL A 676 11.96 36.18 -3.66
N ALA A 677 11.77 35.36 -4.70
CA ALA A 677 10.65 35.46 -5.60
C ALA A 677 9.29 35.29 -4.88
N LEU A 678 9.19 34.36 -3.91
CA LEU A 678 7.99 34.18 -3.09
C LEU A 678 7.74 35.38 -2.16
N ARG A 679 8.78 35.94 -1.54
CA ARG A 679 8.66 37.14 -0.71
C ARG A 679 8.19 38.36 -1.52
N GLU A 680 8.65 38.52 -2.75
CA GLU A 680 8.15 39.56 -3.65
C GLU A 680 6.65 39.41 -3.94
N ARG A 681 6.16 38.17 -4.12
CA ARG A 681 4.71 37.89 -4.28
C ARG A 681 3.95 38.20 -2.99
N CYS A 682 4.48 37.80 -1.84
CA CYS A 682 3.89 38.11 -0.54
C CYS A 682 3.77 39.64 -0.35
N GLU A 683 4.83 40.38 -0.61
CA GLU A 683 4.83 41.82 -0.43
C GLU A 683 3.87 42.56 -1.42
N ALA A 684 3.80 42.11 -2.67
CA ALA A 684 2.83 42.62 -3.63
C ALA A 684 1.39 42.45 -3.16
N VAL A 685 1.03 41.26 -2.65
CA VAL A 685 -0.30 40.98 -2.10
C VAL A 685 -0.55 41.76 -0.81
N ARG A 686 0.43 41.83 0.10
CA ARG A 686 0.34 42.59 1.35
C ARG A 686 0.01 44.07 1.09
N VAL A 687 0.76 44.69 0.18
CA VAL A 687 0.57 46.09 -0.20
C VAL A 687 -0.81 46.30 -0.84
N ALA A 688 -1.21 45.42 -1.78
CA ALA A 688 -2.51 45.51 -2.45
C ALA A 688 -3.71 45.39 -1.49
N LEU A 689 -3.54 44.69 -0.37
CA LEU A 689 -4.58 44.53 0.65
C LEU A 689 -4.43 45.48 1.84
N ASP A 690 -3.39 46.33 1.88
CA ASP A 690 -3.05 47.15 3.03
C ASP A 690 -3.02 46.30 4.32
N ALA A 691 -2.35 45.12 4.23
CA ALA A 691 -2.27 44.14 5.31
C ALA A 691 -1.00 44.32 6.18
N PRO A 692 -0.98 43.82 7.42
CA PRO A 692 0.21 43.88 8.27
C PRO A 692 1.37 43.03 7.70
N VAL A 693 2.57 43.29 8.17
CA VAL A 693 3.72 42.42 7.92
C VAL A 693 3.50 41.11 8.66
N VAL A 694 3.63 40.01 7.97
CA VAL A 694 3.50 38.65 8.48
C VAL A 694 4.86 37.96 8.38
N PRO A 695 5.36 37.27 9.43
CA PRO A 695 6.62 36.51 9.32
C PRO A 695 6.55 35.45 8.23
N ILE A 696 7.60 35.39 7.39
CA ILE A 696 7.72 34.43 6.28
C ILE A 696 8.87 33.49 6.57
N GLY A 697 8.53 32.24 6.85
CA GLY A 697 9.46 31.14 7.05
C GLY A 697 9.49 30.16 5.90
N ILE A 698 10.41 29.21 6.00
CA ILE A 698 10.54 28.11 5.05
C ILE A 698 10.63 26.77 5.75
N MET A 699 10.16 25.74 5.08
CA MET A 699 10.39 24.37 5.52
C MET A 699 11.73 23.86 4.98
N ILE A 700 12.60 23.50 5.88
CA ILE A 700 13.89 22.87 5.55
C ILE A 700 13.64 21.34 5.48
N GLU A 701 13.45 20.85 4.30
CA GLU A 701 13.12 19.45 4.04
C GLU A 701 13.86 18.88 2.82
N VAL A 702 14.59 19.72 2.11
CA VAL A 702 15.50 19.33 1.03
C VAL A 702 16.94 19.51 1.52
N PRO A 703 17.85 18.53 1.36
CA PRO A 703 19.23 18.64 1.81
C PRO A 703 19.96 19.90 1.31
N ALA A 704 19.65 20.34 0.08
CA ALA A 704 20.20 21.57 -0.47
C ALA A 704 19.86 22.81 0.38
N ALA A 705 18.66 22.89 0.95
CA ALA A 705 18.26 23.99 1.82
C ALA A 705 19.02 23.94 3.16
N ALA A 706 19.19 22.74 3.74
CA ALA A 706 19.95 22.58 4.98
C ALA A 706 21.41 23.01 4.82
N VAL A 707 22.05 22.64 3.71
CA VAL A 707 23.46 23.02 3.39
C VAL A 707 23.59 24.54 3.16
N GLN A 708 22.57 25.20 2.59
CA GLN A 708 22.54 26.63 2.30
C GLN A 708 21.80 27.45 3.38
N ALA A 709 21.59 26.89 4.56
CA ALA A 709 20.78 27.52 5.61
C ALA A 709 21.25 28.94 5.98
N ASP A 710 22.53 29.21 5.94
CA ASP A 710 23.11 30.55 6.19
C ASP A 710 22.59 31.57 5.14
N ALA A 711 22.71 31.26 3.87
CA ALA A 711 22.23 32.13 2.80
C ALA A 711 20.69 32.30 2.82
N LEU A 712 19.94 31.23 3.15
CA LEU A 712 18.48 31.27 3.27
C LEU A 712 18.01 32.09 4.48
N ALA A 713 18.75 32.02 5.61
CA ALA A 713 18.41 32.76 6.82
C ALA A 713 18.51 34.28 6.67
N ALA A 714 19.27 34.76 5.70
CA ALA A 714 19.29 36.19 5.33
C ALA A 714 17.94 36.66 4.76
N HIS A 715 17.14 35.76 4.22
CA HIS A 715 15.87 36.04 3.55
C HIS A 715 14.64 35.43 4.22
N ALA A 716 14.81 34.58 5.23
CA ALA A 716 13.72 33.99 6.00
C ALA A 716 13.59 34.61 7.39
N ASP A 717 12.41 34.61 7.95
CA ASP A 717 12.20 35.08 9.34
C ASP A 717 12.34 33.93 10.33
N PHE A 718 12.11 32.69 9.90
CA PHE A 718 12.30 31.48 10.67
C PHE A 718 12.46 30.24 9.77
N PHE A 719 12.93 29.16 10.36
CA PHE A 719 12.96 27.84 9.75
C PHE A 719 12.10 26.84 10.51
N SER A 720 11.40 25.95 9.78
CA SER A 720 10.80 24.75 10.34
C SER A 720 11.30 23.51 9.58
N ILE A 721 11.85 22.54 10.29
CA ILE A 721 12.47 21.37 9.66
C ILE A 721 11.43 20.27 9.48
N GLY A 722 11.18 19.87 8.22
CA GLY A 722 10.34 18.74 7.85
C GLY A 722 11.13 17.44 7.83
N THR A 723 11.33 16.78 8.98
CA THR A 723 12.25 15.63 9.10
C THR A 723 11.84 14.44 8.22
N ASN A 724 10.56 14.28 7.89
CA ASN A 724 10.10 13.16 7.07
C ASN A 724 10.66 13.24 5.63
N ASP A 725 10.45 14.39 4.96
CA ASP A 725 10.95 14.61 3.60
C ASP A 725 12.47 14.82 3.61
N LEU A 726 13.05 15.48 4.62
CA LEU A 726 14.50 15.60 4.79
C LEU A 726 15.16 14.21 4.87
N THR A 727 14.57 13.27 5.61
CA THR A 727 15.07 11.88 5.70
C THR A 727 14.98 11.19 4.35
N GLN A 728 13.81 11.27 3.68
CA GLN A 728 13.58 10.66 2.37
C GLN A 728 14.63 11.11 1.34
N TYR A 729 14.87 12.41 1.24
CA TYR A 729 15.82 12.95 0.27
C TYR A 729 17.29 12.75 0.68
N THR A 730 17.60 12.74 1.97
CA THR A 730 18.97 12.51 2.45
C THR A 730 19.42 11.07 2.22
N LEU A 731 18.52 10.12 2.47
CA LEU A 731 18.81 8.69 2.34
C LEU A 731 18.46 8.14 0.94
N ALA A 732 17.86 8.97 0.06
CA ALA A 732 17.35 8.56 -1.25
C ALA A 732 16.38 7.35 -1.17
N ILE A 733 15.51 7.37 -0.17
CA ILE A 733 14.54 6.31 0.11
C ILE A 733 13.14 6.85 -0.13
N ASP A 734 12.35 6.15 -0.93
CA ASP A 734 10.91 6.38 -1.00
C ASP A 734 10.25 5.72 0.23
N ARG A 735 9.77 6.56 1.17
CA ARG A 735 9.10 6.10 2.40
C ARG A 735 7.76 5.40 2.14
N GLN A 736 7.22 5.49 0.92
CA GLN A 736 6.02 4.76 0.53
C GLN A 736 6.34 3.36 -0.01
N ASN A 737 7.59 3.08 -0.32
CA ASN A 737 8.02 1.74 -0.69
C ASN A 737 8.06 0.85 0.56
N PRO A 738 7.19 -0.18 0.66
CA PRO A 738 7.10 -1.04 1.85
C PRO A 738 8.42 -1.74 2.22
N GLU A 739 9.26 -2.01 1.22
CA GLU A 739 10.55 -2.68 1.44
C GLU A 739 11.60 -1.74 2.03
N LEU A 740 11.49 -0.43 1.78
CA LEU A 740 12.46 0.58 2.20
C LEU A 740 11.97 1.46 3.36
N ALA A 741 10.68 1.49 3.64
CA ALA A 741 10.08 2.37 4.64
C ALA A 741 10.72 2.24 6.03
N SER A 742 11.11 1.02 6.42
CA SER A 742 11.81 0.76 7.69
C SER A 742 13.24 1.32 7.75
N GLU A 743 13.83 1.67 6.61
CA GLU A 743 15.17 2.25 6.51
C GLU A 743 15.15 3.78 6.56
N ALA A 744 13.98 4.40 6.38
CA ALA A 744 13.78 5.85 6.44
C ALA A 744 13.73 6.36 7.89
N ASP A 745 14.84 6.20 8.62
CA ASP A 745 14.96 6.58 10.02
C ASP A 745 15.51 8.00 10.18
N SER A 746 14.71 8.91 10.75
CA SER A 746 15.09 10.31 10.97
C SER A 746 16.19 10.49 12.03
N LEU A 747 16.52 9.47 12.82
CA LEU A 747 17.68 9.47 13.73
C LEU A 747 19.00 9.16 13.00
N HIS A 748 18.97 8.91 11.69
CA HIS A 748 20.20 8.68 10.95
C HIS A 748 21.18 9.86 11.08
N PRO A 749 22.47 9.62 11.38
CA PRO A 749 23.43 10.69 11.66
C PRO A 749 23.54 11.73 10.53
N ALA A 750 23.37 11.34 9.27
CA ALA A 750 23.37 12.28 8.15
C ALA A 750 22.21 13.30 8.25
N VAL A 751 21.03 12.86 8.68
CA VAL A 751 19.87 13.73 8.89
C VAL A 751 20.11 14.68 10.07
N LEU A 752 20.63 14.16 11.19
CA LEU A 752 20.97 14.97 12.37
C LEU A 752 22.04 16.03 12.05
N ARG A 753 23.03 15.70 11.21
CA ARG A 753 24.07 16.65 10.75
C ARG A 753 23.46 17.77 9.90
N LEU A 754 22.51 17.48 9.02
CA LEU A 754 21.79 18.50 8.25
C LEU A 754 20.94 19.39 9.17
N ILE A 755 20.33 18.84 10.21
CA ILE A 755 19.61 19.62 11.23
C ILE A 755 20.59 20.55 11.95
N ALA A 756 21.75 20.05 12.39
CA ALA A 756 22.79 20.86 13.05
C ALA A 756 23.29 21.98 12.13
N MET A 757 23.53 21.72 10.85
CA MET A 757 23.89 22.72 9.85
C MET A 757 22.82 23.80 9.70
N THR A 758 21.56 23.40 9.67
CA THR A 758 20.41 24.31 9.59
C THR A 758 20.38 25.26 10.78
N VAL A 759 20.52 24.73 12.01
CA VAL A 759 20.53 25.53 13.24
C VAL A 759 21.74 26.47 13.26
N ALA A 760 22.93 26.00 12.85
CA ALA A 760 24.12 26.82 12.78
C ALA A 760 23.99 27.98 11.77
N GLY A 761 23.39 27.74 10.61
CA GLY A 761 23.11 28.78 9.62
C GLY A 761 22.10 29.81 10.11
N ALA A 762 20.98 29.35 10.71
CA ALA A 762 19.93 30.21 11.25
C ALA A 762 20.45 31.15 12.36
N ARG A 763 21.31 30.65 13.27
CA ARG A 763 21.90 31.44 14.37
C ARG A 763 22.71 32.64 13.92
N ARG A 764 23.36 32.56 12.76
CA ARG A 764 24.17 33.69 12.23
C ARG A 764 23.31 34.90 11.87
N HIS A 765 22.00 34.69 11.71
CA HIS A 765 21.06 35.72 11.34
C HIS A 765 19.96 35.94 12.39
N ASP A 766 20.19 35.43 13.62
CA ASP A 766 19.22 35.48 14.73
C ASP A 766 17.84 34.91 14.38
N ARG A 767 17.82 33.83 13.55
CA ARG A 767 16.57 33.14 13.18
C ARG A 767 16.35 31.93 14.09
N TRP A 768 15.12 31.81 14.56
CA TRP A 768 14.73 30.63 15.32
C TRP A 768 14.45 29.43 14.39
N VAL A 769 14.59 28.23 14.95
CA VAL A 769 14.42 26.97 14.21
C VAL A 769 13.42 26.08 14.95
N GLY A 770 12.33 25.74 14.26
CA GLY A 770 11.38 24.71 14.68
C GLY A 770 11.60 23.38 13.95
N VAL A 771 10.96 22.33 14.45
CA VAL A 771 10.86 21.02 13.79
C VAL A 771 9.41 20.57 13.83
N CYS A 772 8.86 20.18 12.67
CA CYS A 772 7.45 19.75 12.54
C CYS A 772 7.28 18.33 11.97
N GLY A 773 8.37 17.61 11.72
CA GLY A 773 8.36 16.22 11.30
C GLY A 773 8.18 15.23 12.46
N GLY A 774 8.07 13.93 12.13
CA GLY A 774 7.80 12.87 13.11
C GLY A 774 8.82 12.78 14.26
N LEU A 775 10.08 13.20 14.03
CA LEU A 775 11.12 13.19 15.06
C LEU A 775 10.82 14.12 16.25
N ALA A 776 10.05 15.20 16.05
CA ALA A 776 9.66 16.12 17.12
C ALA A 776 8.74 15.48 18.15
N GLY A 777 7.90 14.52 17.74
CA GLY A 777 6.97 13.79 18.59
C GLY A 777 7.60 12.60 19.35
N ASP A 778 8.82 12.19 19.00
CA ASP A 778 9.56 11.18 19.75
C ASP A 778 10.27 11.86 20.96
N PRO A 779 10.02 11.46 22.21
CA PRO A 779 10.67 12.08 23.37
C PRO A 779 12.20 12.04 23.33
N PHE A 780 12.82 11.02 22.78
CA PHE A 780 14.26 10.95 22.59
C PHE A 780 14.73 11.87 21.46
N GLY A 781 14.01 11.85 20.31
CA GLY A 781 14.23 12.78 19.21
C GLY A 781 14.11 14.24 19.64
N ALA A 782 13.09 14.58 20.43
CA ALA A 782 12.89 15.91 21.00
C ALA A 782 14.08 16.36 21.90
N ALA A 783 14.62 15.43 22.71
CA ALA A 783 15.80 15.68 23.53
C ALA A 783 17.04 15.99 22.66
N LEU A 784 17.25 15.21 21.58
CA LEU A 784 18.35 15.46 20.62
C LEU A 784 18.18 16.79 19.89
N LEU A 785 16.97 17.08 19.39
CA LEU A 785 16.66 18.32 18.67
C LEU A 785 16.91 19.56 19.56
N THR A 786 16.45 19.50 20.80
CA THR A 786 16.72 20.57 21.79
C THR A 786 18.23 20.73 22.02
N GLY A 787 18.98 19.62 22.16
CA GLY A 787 20.44 19.64 22.29
C GLY A 787 21.17 20.22 21.08
N LEU A 788 20.64 20.02 19.87
CA LEU A 788 21.11 20.64 18.63
C LEU A 788 20.79 22.14 18.56
N GLY A 789 19.91 22.65 19.42
CA GLY A 789 19.53 24.07 19.51
C GLY A 789 18.25 24.44 18.77
N VAL A 790 17.38 23.49 18.52
CA VAL A 790 16.00 23.71 18.06
C VAL A 790 15.21 24.35 19.21
N THR A 791 14.39 25.36 18.90
CA THR A 791 13.66 26.17 19.87
C THR A 791 12.15 25.92 19.85
N GLU A 792 11.62 25.29 18.80
CA GLU A 792 10.21 24.89 18.71
C GLU A 792 10.09 23.44 18.27
N LEU A 793 9.18 22.68 18.87
CA LEU A 793 8.86 21.31 18.49
C LEU A 793 7.35 21.21 18.23
N SER A 794 6.97 20.85 16.99
CA SER A 794 5.59 20.70 16.58
C SER A 794 5.27 19.26 16.21
N MET A 795 4.25 18.70 16.83
CA MET A 795 3.93 17.26 16.75
C MET A 795 2.43 17.00 16.79
N THR A 796 2.04 15.74 16.66
CA THR A 796 0.63 15.35 16.84
C THR A 796 0.19 15.63 18.28
N PRO A 797 -1.08 16.06 18.53
CA PRO A 797 -1.55 16.42 19.88
C PRO A 797 -1.29 15.34 20.94
N ARG A 798 -1.39 14.08 20.55
CA ARG A 798 -1.19 12.92 21.42
C ARG A 798 0.23 12.81 22.02
N ASP A 799 1.24 13.34 21.32
CA ASP A 799 2.64 13.18 21.71
C ASP A 799 3.13 14.31 22.61
N LEU A 800 2.37 15.42 22.71
CA LEU A 800 2.72 16.62 23.46
C LEU A 800 3.07 16.35 24.93
N PRO A 801 2.26 15.56 25.72
CA PRO A 801 2.52 15.36 27.14
C PRO A 801 3.85 14.65 27.40
N ALA A 802 4.16 13.61 26.61
CA ALA A 802 5.37 12.81 26.78
C ALA A 802 6.64 13.61 26.46
N VAL A 803 6.62 14.41 25.37
CA VAL A 803 7.74 15.30 25.00
C VAL A 803 7.97 16.36 26.06
N LYS A 804 6.92 17.04 26.55
CA LYS A 804 7.02 18.00 27.63
C LYS A 804 7.60 17.41 28.91
N ALA A 805 7.16 16.21 29.29
CA ALA A 805 7.68 15.49 30.45
C ALA A 805 9.17 15.16 30.29
N ARG A 806 9.58 14.70 29.11
CA ARG A 806 11.00 14.40 28.81
C ARG A 806 11.88 15.63 28.96
N LEU A 807 11.48 16.77 28.40
CA LEU A 807 12.25 18.01 28.46
C LEU A 807 12.32 18.55 29.89
N ARG A 808 11.22 18.54 30.66
CA ARG A 808 11.20 18.99 32.06
C ARG A 808 12.10 18.19 32.99
N THR A 809 12.40 16.94 32.65
CA THR A 809 13.31 16.09 33.43
C THR A 809 14.76 16.21 32.99
N SER A 810 15.05 16.97 31.93
CA SER A 810 16.38 17.12 31.34
C SER A 810 17.07 18.43 31.72
N GLU A 811 18.38 18.52 31.48
CA GLU A 811 19.19 19.74 31.57
C GLU A 811 19.82 20.02 30.22
N LEU A 812 19.83 21.28 29.77
CA LEU A 812 20.30 21.64 28.42
C LEU A 812 21.73 21.18 28.13
N PRO A 813 22.72 21.35 29.05
CA PRO A 813 24.08 20.86 28.80
C PRO A 813 24.15 19.34 28.58
N ALA A 814 23.31 18.56 29.27
CA ALA A 814 23.23 17.12 29.08
C ALA A 814 22.61 16.76 27.70
N LEU A 815 21.60 17.51 27.26
CA LEU A 815 21.02 17.35 25.93
C LEU A 815 22.02 17.71 24.84
N GLN A 816 22.82 18.77 25.02
CA GLN A 816 23.85 19.17 24.08
C GLN A 816 24.96 18.10 23.96
N ALA A 817 25.40 17.53 25.09
CA ALA A 817 26.37 16.44 25.11
C ALA A 817 25.80 15.17 24.41
N LEU A 818 24.55 14.88 24.64
CA LEU A 818 23.83 13.76 23.98
C LEU A 818 23.77 13.98 22.46
N ALA A 819 23.41 15.18 22.03
CA ALA A 819 23.34 15.54 20.61
C ALA A 819 24.72 15.49 19.93
N ALA A 820 25.78 15.99 20.59
CA ALA A 820 27.15 15.91 20.07
C ALA A 820 27.58 14.46 19.84
N ARG A 821 27.29 13.55 20.79
CA ARG A 821 27.55 12.13 20.63
C ARG A 821 26.75 11.52 19.48
N ALA A 822 25.46 11.88 19.33
CA ALA A 822 24.62 11.38 18.26
C ALA A 822 25.16 11.75 16.87
N LEU A 823 25.79 12.92 16.71
CA LEU A 823 26.43 13.34 15.46
C LEU A 823 27.68 12.52 15.10
N GLU A 824 28.31 11.86 16.07
CA GLU A 824 29.52 11.04 15.88
C GLU A 824 29.17 9.57 15.53
N MET A 825 27.92 9.16 15.69
CA MET A 825 27.47 7.78 15.43
C MET A 825 27.49 7.47 13.92
N GLU A 826 27.54 6.16 13.62
CA GLU A 826 27.59 5.65 12.24
C GLU A 826 26.20 5.25 11.71
N SER A 827 25.28 4.89 12.61
CA SER A 827 23.95 4.42 12.25
C SER A 827 22.84 5.01 13.14
N ALA A 828 21.59 4.95 12.66
CA ALA A 828 20.41 5.31 13.46
C ALA A 828 20.26 4.40 14.69
N ALA A 829 20.64 3.13 14.58
CA ALA A 829 20.61 2.18 15.68
C ALA A 829 21.59 2.59 16.82
N ASP A 830 22.80 3.04 16.46
CA ASP A 830 23.77 3.53 17.43
C ASP A 830 23.27 4.79 18.14
N VAL A 831 22.63 5.70 17.39
CA VAL A 831 21.99 6.89 17.97
C VAL A 831 20.91 6.49 18.97
N ARG A 832 20.04 5.54 18.63
CA ARG A 832 19.00 5.05 19.55
C ARG A 832 19.58 4.42 20.81
N ALA A 833 20.69 3.70 20.69
CA ALA A 833 21.37 3.07 21.83
C ALA A 833 21.85 4.10 22.88
N LEU A 834 21.99 5.37 22.49
CA LEU A 834 22.32 6.44 23.42
C LEU A 834 21.22 6.73 24.46
N ASP A 835 19.94 6.47 24.14
CA ASP A 835 18.84 6.64 25.09
C ASP A 835 18.84 5.57 26.17
N ALA A 836 19.39 4.38 25.90
CA ALA A 836 19.45 3.26 26.84
C ALA A 836 20.60 3.34 27.84
N ALA A 837 21.59 4.21 27.62
CA ALA A 837 22.75 4.36 28.51
C ALA A 837 22.36 5.16 29.76
N PRO A 838 22.54 4.63 30.99
CA PRO A 838 22.35 5.41 32.20
C PRO A 838 23.31 6.60 32.20
N THR A 839 22.77 7.81 32.32
CA THR A 839 23.52 9.03 32.54
C THR A 839 24.20 8.94 33.88
N GLY A 840 25.45 8.47 33.95
CA GLY A 840 26.26 8.54 35.13
C GLY A 840 26.86 7.23 35.64
N ASP A 841 27.71 6.51 34.86
CA ASP A 841 28.66 5.55 35.48
C ASP A 841 29.81 5.09 34.58
N ARG A 842 30.18 5.86 33.54
CA ARG A 842 31.36 5.51 32.67
C ARG A 842 32.48 6.54 32.62
N LEU A 843 32.41 7.62 33.39
CA LEU A 843 33.51 8.59 33.48
C LEU A 843 34.61 8.14 34.45
N GLU A 844 34.40 7.10 35.26
CA GLU A 844 35.41 6.63 36.21
C GLU A 844 36.23 5.39 35.78
N ARG A 845 35.91 4.76 34.62
CA ARG A 845 36.65 3.55 34.20
C ARG A 845 37.74 3.76 33.14
N ASN A 846 37.93 4.97 32.64
CA ASN A 846 39.04 5.29 31.72
C ASN A 846 40.12 6.17 32.36
N ALA A 847 40.16 6.29 33.66
CA ALA A 847 41.21 6.98 34.44
C ALA A 847 41.89 6.07 35.49
N ALA A 848 41.84 4.73 35.24
CA ALA A 848 42.65 3.79 36.05
C ALA A 848 43.50 2.90 35.15
#